data_0d913a130d02d644cdf50cb7cca9bb0d
#
_entry.id   0d913a130d02d644cdf50cb7cca9bb0d
#
_cell.length_a   1.000
_cell.length_b   1.000
_cell.length_c   1.000
_cell.angle_alpha   90.00
_cell.angle_beta   90.00
_cell.angle_gamma   90.00
#
_symmetry.space_group_name_H-M   'P 1'
#
loop_
_entity.id
_entity.type
_entity.pdbx_description
1 polymer ?
#
loop_
_entity_poly.entity_id
_entity_poly.type
_entity_poly.pdbx_seq_one_letter_code
_entity_poly.pdbx_strand_id
1 'polypeptide(L)'
;ASDVYKRQFYNVFDVTGNLKMQNNAIGIILGNGWYNQRDRTVEGHMWYDVPKMILQLEIEYEDGTKEMIVSDNSWKTTTGPLLHDAIFTGEIYDARKDLGHWNRESYDDNIWESALQVRPPTGTLMFQTIPFNKVMQIVDTHFEQLNDSLYIFTLPETVSGWCTLNVEGNSGDMIRLRFISEEGLDYGQTDTYILKGGDKEEWEPKFTWHTFRKVEVVSRNTKISESSLIVKSIFTDVKNTGSFECSNELFNRICQAYNRTMHANFKGIVSSDPHRERLAYTGDGQVITESLLYSYDMTRFLRKFIDDMDDARNKVTGYVPHTAPFSGGGGGPAWGSAYIIVPWAYFCHYGDTEILQKHYDGMKQWIGYLGTRTNDRGLIVKEEPNGWCLGEWCTLYNHIEIPTALVNTAYFYHVTCIMADIAKVLGQKADAEFFRASARSIKENFNSAFYNPLTNHYWEGRQGADVFALGFGLVPDDEYEKVFSAMLGHLEQLDYHFDTGIFGTPLLLKVLTDNGRADLAYRLMNQRDFPGYSYLLDEKNSTLWETWDGSGDPGGCGHCHPMFGSVVAWFYHSLAGIRPDKSKPGMKHFYIAPAPVSDLSYCRASYNTLYGKIISDWHIDERGNFKLNVEIPVNTSATIVLPQWGKECAKEPIPVSYTHLRAHETGAYL
;
A
#
# COMPACT_ATOMS: atom_id res chain seq x y z
N ALA A 1 8.05 -8.37 -7.48
CA ALA A 1 8.92 -9.54 -7.39
C ALA A 1 8.62 -10.29 -6.09
N SER A 2 8.87 -11.58 -6.08
CA SER A 2 8.88 -12.42 -4.89
C SER A 2 10.34 -12.76 -4.53
N ASP A 3 10.56 -13.43 -3.41
CA ASP A 3 11.90 -13.93 -3.09
C ASP A 3 12.37 -14.92 -4.16
N VAL A 4 13.43 -14.56 -4.90
CA VAL A 4 13.92 -15.33 -6.06
C VAL A 4 14.40 -16.73 -5.71
N TYR A 5 14.72 -17.00 -4.44
CA TYR A 5 15.13 -18.33 -3.96
C TYR A 5 13.97 -19.21 -3.54
N LYS A 6 12.75 -18.65 -3.41
CA LYS A 6 11.54 -19.36 -2.96
C LYS A 6 10.48 -19.41 -4.03
N ARG A 7 10.11 -18.28 -4.62
CA ARG A 7 9.12 -18.17 -5.71
C ARG A 7 9.61 -17.24 -6.79
N GLN A 8 9.38 -17.63 -8.06
CA GLN A 8 9.53 -16.76 -9.21
C GLN A 8 8.25 -16.72 -10.01
N PHE A 9 7.84 -15.51 -10.42
CA PHE A 9 6.68 -15.35 -11.27
C PHE A 9 7.07 -15.38 -12.74
N TYR A 10 6.34 -16.18 -13.52
CA TYR A 10 6.36 -16.10 -14.98
C TYR A 10 5.09 -15.43 -15.50
N ASN A 11 5.21 -14.83 -16.67
CA ASN A 11 4.10 -14.18 -17.37
C ASN A 11 3.72 -15.00 -18.59
N VAL A 12 2.45 -14.96 -18.97
CA VAL A 12 1.93 -15.60 -20.18
C VAL A 12 1.34 -14.52 -21.08
N PHE A 13 1.71 -14.55 -22.33
CA PHE A 13 1.24 -13.63 -23.36
C PHE A 13 0.65 -14.41 -24.52
N ASP A 14 -0.56 -14.04 -24.99
CA ASP A 14 -1.09 -14.51 -26.26
C ASP A 14 -0.41 -13.73 -27.40
N VAL A 15 0.38 -14.43 -28.18
CA VAL A 15 1.12 -13.90 -29.33
C VAL A 15 0.58 -14.38 -30.68
N THR A 16 -0.59 -15.05 -30.70
CA THR A 16 -1.21 -15.62 -31.89
C THR A 16 -1.30 -14.60 -33.03
N GLY A 17 -1.74 -13.36 -32.72
CA GLY A 17 -1.85 -12.28 -33.72
C GLY A 17 -0.53 -11.73 -34.23
N ASN A 18 0.60 -12.07 -33.58
CA ASN A 18 1.93 -11.63 -34.01
C ASN A 18 2.65 -12.64 -34.90
N LEU A 19 2.19 -13.90 -34.92
CA LEU A 19 2.81 -14.97 -35.72
C LEU A 19 2.44 -14.86 -37.20
N LYS A 20 3.39 -15.12 -38.06
CA LYS A 20 3.27 -15.19 -39.53
C LYS A 20 3.43 -16.63 -39.97
N MET A 21 2.84 -17.00 -41.10
CA MET A 21 2.96 -18.34 -41.71
C MET A 21 4.37 -18.71 -42.20
N GLN A 22 5.26 -17.73 -42.25
CA GLN A 22 6.65 -17.93 -42.69
C GLN A 22 7.61 -17.69 -41.51
N ASN A 23 8.75 -17.09 -41.76
CA ASN A 23 9.76 -16.82 -40.75
C ASN A 23 9.26 -15.80 -39.71
N ASN A 24 9.57 -16.10 -38.47
CA ASN A 24 9.33 -15.22 -37.33
C ASN A 24 10.63 -15.01 -36.56
N ALA A 25 10.73 -13.90 -35.83
CA ALA A 25 11.84 -13.62 -34.93
C ALA A 25 11.33 -13.24 -33.55
N ILE A 26 12.01 -13.70 -32.51
CA ILE A 26 11.77 -13.34 -31.11
C ILE A 26 13.01 -12.65 -30.61
N GLY A 27 12.85 -11.39 -30.16
CA GLY A 27 13.91 -10.62 -29.54
C GLY A 27 13.57 -10.26 -28.09
N ILE A 28 14.56 -10.38 -27.20
CA ILE A 28 14.40 -10.10 -25.77
C ILE A 28 15.51 -9.13 -25.33
N ILE A 29 15.13 -8.08 -24.60
CA ILE A 29 16.05 -7.18 -23.93
C ILE A 29 16.05 -7.51 -22.44
N LEU A 30 17.25 -7.68 -21.85
CA LEU A 30 17.40 -7.94 -20.42
C LEU A 30 17.89 -6.69 -19.71
N GLY A 31 17.16 -6.26 -18.69
CA GLY A 31 17.55 -5.20 -17.78
C GLY A 31 17.86 -5.73 -16.38
N ASN A 32 18.50 -4.92 -15.56
CA ASN A 32 18.93 -5.29 -14.22
C ASN A 32 17.76 -5.50 -13.25
N GLY A 33 16.76 -4.60 -13.26
CA GLY A 33 15.60 -4.65 -12.39
C GLY A 33 15.97 -4.80 -10.92
N TRP A 34 15.13 -5.51 -10.17
CA TRP A 34 15.40 -5.87 -8.77
C TRP A 34 16.36 -7.04 -8.62
N TYR A 35 16.65 -7.77 -9.69
CA TYR A 35 17.48 -8.97 -9.63
C TYR A 35 18.98 -8.64 -9.59
N ASN A 36 19.41 -7.58 -10.26
CA ASN A 36 20.81 -7.12 -10.32
C ASN A 36 20.91 -5.64 -9.85
N GLN A 37 20.35 -5.34 -8.69
CA GLN A 37 20.36 -3.99 -8.16
C GLN A 37 21.65 -3.70 -7.38
N ARG A 38 22.55 -2.89 -7.97
CA ARG A 38 23.84 -2.51 -7.37
C ARG A 38 23.89 -1.08 -6.83
N ASP A 39 23.06 -0.18 -7.40
CA ASP A 39 23.10 1.26 -7.14
C ASP A 39 22.05 1.68 -6.08
N ARG A 40 21.86 0.84 -5.08
CA ARG A 40 20.92 1.11 -4.01
C ARG A 40 21.55 1.99 -2.94
N THR A 41 20.81 3.02 -2.47
CA THR A 41 21.27 3.99 -1.48
C THR A 41 20.78 3.69 -0.06
N VAL A 42 19.76 2.83 0.12
CA VAL A 42 19.14 2.51 1.41
C VAL A 42 18.98 1.01 1.62
N GLU A 43 19.08 0.55 2.88
CA GLU A 43 18.78 -0.81 3.36
C GLU A 43 19.50 -1.98 2.66
N GLY A 44 20.82 -1.89 2.54
CA GLY A 44 21.66 -3.00 2.10
C GLY A 44 21.58 -3.31 0.61
N HIS A 45 22.34 -4.29 0.17
CA HIS A 45 22.46 -4.66 -1.23
C HIS A 45 21.38 -5.68 -1.63
N MET A 46 20.60 -5.37 -2.66
CA MET A 46 19.63 -6.29 -3.29
C MET A 46 20.21 -6.85 -4.60
N TRP A 47 21.37 -7.48 -4.52
CA TRP A 47 21.97 -8.14 -5.67
C TRP A 47 21.87 -9.64 -5.51
N TYR A 48 21.23 -10.30 -6.48
CA TYR A 48 21.14 -11.77 -6.52
C TYR A 48 22.11 -12.35 -7.53
N ASP A 49 22.04 -11.88 -8.77
CA ASP A 49 22.94 -12.33 -9.86
C ASP A 49 22.76 -11.40 -11.08
N VAL A 50 23.49 -11.71 -12.19
CA VAL A 50 23.29 -11.04 -13.48
C VAL A 50 21.94 -11.42 -14.10
N PRO A 51 21.33 -10.56 -14.95
CA PRO A 51 20.07 -10.86 -15.61
C PRO A 51 20.08 -12.17 -16.38
N LYS A 52 19.00 -12.95 -16.23
CA LYS A 52 18.80 -14.24 -16.89
C LYS A 52 17.38 -14.31 -17.42
N MET A 53 17.16 -15.14 -18.43
CA MET A 53 15.82 -15.38 -18.95
C MET A 53 15.55 -16.86 -19.15
N ILE A 54 14.29 -17.21 -19.13
CA ILE A 54 13.74 -18.47 -19.62
C ILE A 54 12.48 -18.15 -20.42
N LEU A 55 12.33 -18.76 -21.60
CA LEU A 55 11.19 -18.59 -22.47
C LEU A 55 10.72 -19.96 -22.99
N GLN A 56 9.39 -20.11 -23.06
CA GLN A 56 8.72 -21.19 -23.75
C GLN A 56 7.60 -20.60 -24.59
N LEU A 57 7.57 -20.92 -25.91
CA LEU A 57 6.49 -20.60 -26.81
C LEU A 57 5.82 -21.90 -27.25
N GLU A 58 4.52 -22.04 -26.96
CA GLU A 58 3.71 -23.14 -27.42
C GLU A 58 2.87 -22.67 -28.61
N ILE A 59 2.98 -23.36 -29.74
CA ILE A 59 2.22 -23.11 -30.96
C ILE A 59 1.28 -24.31 -31.19
N GLU A 60 -0.02 -24.05 -31.25
CA GLU A 60 -1.02 -25.06 -31.63
C GLU A 60 -1.51 -24.74 -33.03
N TYR A 61 -1.33 -25.70 -33.95
CA TYR A 61 -1.75 -25.56 -35.34
C TYR A 61 -3.21 -25.93 -35.50
N GLU A 62 -3.85 -25.54 -36.64
CA GLU A 62 -5.24 -25.84 -36.93
C GLU A 62 -5.55 -27.31 -37.00
N ASP A 63 -4.58 -28.18 -37.34
CA ASP A 63 -4.71 -29.63 -37.35
C ASP A 63 -4.58 -30.29 -35.96
N GLY A 64 -4.40 -29.49 -34.92
CA GLY A 64 -4.23 -29.90 -33.52
C GLY A 64 -2.81 -30.35 -33.16
N THR A 65 -1.85 -30.30 -34.08
CA THR A 65 -0.46 -30.55 -33.77
C THR A 65 0.13 -29.39 -32.95
N LYS A 66 1.11 -29.71 -32.09
CA LYS A 66 1.76 -28.72 -31.21
C LYS A 66 3.25 -28.68 -31.45
N GLU A 67 3.79 -27.49 -31.46
CA GLU A 67 5.22 -27.23 -31.48
C GLU A 67 5.62 -26.42 -30.24
N MET A 68 6.80 -26.73 -29.69
CA MET A 68 7.34 -26.01 -28.54
C MET A 68 8.72 -25.46 -28.86
N ILE A 69 8.85 -24.16 -28.77
CA ILE A 69 10.12 -23.46 -28.92
C ILE A 69 10.57 -23.00 -27.51
N VAL A 70 11.83 -23.31 -27.16
CA VAL A 70 12.40 -22.97 -25.86
C VAL A 70 13.67 -22.14 -26.02
N SER A 71 14.00 -21.37 -25.00
CA SER A 71 15.31 -20.72 -24.94
C SER A 71 16.40 -21.76 -24.64
N ASP A 72 17.41 -21.87 -25.53
CA ASP A 72 18.52 -22.77 -25.42
C ASP A 72 19.81 -22.17 -26.03
N ASN A 73 20.83 -22.97 -26.23
CA ASN A 73 22.13 -22.53 -26.78
C ASN A 73 22.09 -22.12 -28.27
N SER A 74 20.97 -22.34 -28.96
CA SER A 74 20.77 -21.87 -30.35
C SER A 74 20.47 -20.36 -30.40
N TRP A 75 20.08 -19.80 -29.30
CA TRP A 75 19.84 -18.35 -29.20
C TRP A 75 21.14 -17.59 -29.24
N LYS A 76 21.10 -16.38 -29.76
CA LYS A 76 22.25 -15.49 -29.85
C LYS A 76 22.08 -14.27 -28.97
N THR A 77 23.17 -13.68 -28.52
CA THR A 77 23.21 -12.54 -27.61
C THR A 77 24.25 -11.52 -28.02
N THR A 78 23.97 -10.24 -27.74
CA THR A 78 24.92 -9.15 -27.89
C THR A 78 24.57 -8.02 -26.90
N THR A 79 25.48 -7.07 -26.76
CA THR A 79 25.20 -5.81 -26.06
C THR A 79 24.57 -4.79 -27.00
N GLY A 80 23.73 -3.90 -26.49
CA GLY A 80 23.00 -2.91 -27.27
C GLY A 80 23.22 -1.47 -26.79
N PRO A 81 22.30 -0.57 -27.15
CA PRO A 81 22.38 0.86 -26.84
C PRO A 81 22.15 1.21 -25.37
N LEU A 82 21.59 0.28 -24.56
CA LEU A 82 21.38 0.48 -23.12
C LEU A 82 22.71 0.27 -22.39
N LEU A 83 23.33 1.37 -21.95
CA LEU A 83 24.64 1.33 -21.29
C LEU A 83 24.56 1.12 -19.79
N HIS A 84 23.47 1.59 -19.20
CA HIS A 84 23.18 1.49 -17.77
C HIS A 84 21.67 1.44 -17.56
N ASP A 85 21.22 0.64 -16.63
CA ASP A 85 19.87 0.67 -16.09
C ASP A 85 19.89 0.35 -14.61
N ALA A 86 19.14 1.14 -13.82
CA ALA A 86 18.94 0.91 -12.42
C ALA A 86 17.58 1.47 -11.98
N ILE A 87 16.88 0.73 -11.15
CA ILE A 87 15.55 1.15 -10.67
C ILE A 87 15.62 2.51 -9.95
N PHE A 88 16.69 2.75 -9.18
CA PHE A 88 16.83 3.97 -8.36
C PHE A 88 17.40 5.16 -9.12
N THR A 89 18.35 4.93 -10.00
CA THR A 89 19.13 6.02 -10.63
C THR A 89 18.77 6.28 -12.09
N GLY A 90 18.04 5.38 -12.75
CA GLY A 90 17.57 5.58 -14.12
C GLY A 90 18.35 4.85 -15.19
N GLU A 91 18.23 5.31 -16.45
CA GLU A 91 18.84 4.70 -17.62
C GLU A 91 19.81 5.65 -18.33
N ILE A 92 20.84 5.04 -18.93
CA ILE A 92 21.71 5.69 -19.92
C ILE A 92 21.60 4.94 -21.24
N TYR A 93 21.07 5.60 -22.27
CA TYR A 93 20.86 5.03 -23.59
C TYR A 93 21.67 5.80 -24.64
N ASP A 94 22.51 5.09 -25.39
CA ASP A 94 23.29 5.66 -26.50
C ASP A 94 22.72 5.19 -27.85
N ALA A 95 21.89 6.01 -28.46
CA ALA A 95 21.22 5.67 -29.71
C ALA A 95 22.17 5.46 -30.90
N ARG A 96 23.43 5.90 -30.81
CA ARG A 96 24.46 5.62 -31.84
C ARG A 96 24.82 4.16 -31.89
N LYS A 97 24.53 3.38 -30.82
CA LYS A 97 24.74 1.92 -30.73
C LYS A 97 23.48 1.12 -31.05
N ASP A 98 22.45 1.77 -31.58
CA ASP A 98 21.21 1.09 -31.96
C ASP A 98 21.49 0.01 -32.99
N LEU A 99 21.00 -1.17 -32.74
CA LEU A 99 21.17 -2.35 -33.59
C LEU A 99 20.19 -2.39 -34.79
N GLY A 100 19.39 -1.32 -34.97
CA GLY A 100 18.39 -1.25 -36.00
C GLY A 100 17.26 -2.25 -35.82
N HIS A 101 16.91 -2.95 -36.89
CA HIS A 101 15.80 -3.90 -36.90
C HIS A 101 16.19 -5.30 -36.40
N TRP A 102 16.94 -5.36 -35.31
CA TRP A 102 17.49 -6.59 -34.75
C TRP A 102 16.46 -7.69 -34.39
N ASN A 103 15.20 -7.31 -34.23
CA ASN A 103 14.07 -8.20 -33.91
C ASN A 103 13.26 -8.62 -35.15
N ARG A 104 13.84 -8.53 -36.36
CA ARG A 104 13.23 -9.00 -37.59
C ARG A 104 13.92 -10.24 -38.11
N GLU A 105 13.16 -11.09 -38.81
CA GLU A 105 13.63 -12.36 -39.40
C GLU A 105 14.77 -12.20 -40.42
N SER A 106 14.91 -11.00 -41.01
CA SER A 106 15.95 -10.70 -41.99
C SER A 106 17.24 -10.12 -41.40
N TYR A 107 17.30 -9.98 -40.06
CA TYR A 107 18.48 -9.40 -39.42
C TYR A 107 19.67 -10.36 -39.48
N ASP A 108 20.86 -9.84 -39.86
CA ASP A 108 22.11 -10.61 -39.86
C ASP A 108 22.75 -10.59 -38.47
N ASP A 109 22.58 -11.69 -37.74
CA ASP A 109 23.08 -11.90 -36.38
C ASP A 109 24.38 -12.76 -36.35
N ASN A 110 25.09 -12.89 -37.45
CA ASN A 110 26.27 -13.74 -37.53
C ASN A 110 27.42 -13.33 -36.60
N ILE A 111 27.47 -12.06 -36.23
CA ILE A 111 28.47 -11.52 -35.30
C ILE A 111 28.06 -11.66 -33.81
N TRP A 112 26.85 -12.10 -33.54
CA TRP A 112 26.38 -12.29 -32.17
C TRP A 112 26.96 -13.61 -31.58
N GLU A 113 27.19 -13.60 -30.28
CA GLU A 113 27.63 -14.77 -29.55
C GLU A 113 26.48 -15.73 -29.25
N SER A 114 26.74 -17.03 -29.13
CA SER A 114 25.73 -17.98 -28.65
C SER A 114 25.40 -17.72 -27.19
N ALA A 115 24.09 -17.81 -26.86
CA ALA A 115 23.65 -17.72 -25.48
C ALA A 115 24.23 -18.87 -24.64
N LEU A 116 24.53 -18.57 -23.38
CA LEU A 116 25.07 -19.54 -22.44
C LEU A 116 23.93 -20.09 -21.57
N GLN A 117 23.84 -21.39 -21.46
CA GLN A 117 23.00 -22.03 -20.49
C GLN A 117 23.60 -21.84 -19.09
N VAL A 118 22.86 -21.25 -18.20
CA VAL A 118 23.29 -20.90 -16.85
C VAL A 118 22.42 -21.57 -15.78
N ARG A 119 22.95 -21.63 -14.56
CA ARG A 119 22.20 -22.19 -13.44
C ARG A 119 20.97 -21.33 -13.14
N PRO A 120 19.77 -21.91 -13.10
CA PRO A 120 18.58 -21.17 -12.78
C PRO A 120 18.55 -20.76 -11.30
N PRO A 121 17.76 -19.75 -10.91
CA PRO A 121 17.37 -19.54 -9.54
C PRO A 121 16.66 -20.77 -8.97
N THR A 122 16.72 -20.95 -7.64
CA THR A 122 16.15 -22.14 -6.97
C THR A 122 14.66 -22.04 -6.65
N GLY A 123 14.05 -20.88 -6.85
CA GLY A 123 12.65 -20.64 -6.56
C GLY A 123 11.70 -21.42 -7.46
N THR A 124 10.53 -21.76 -6.92
CA THR A 124 9.44 -22.39 -7.69
C THR A 124 8.86 -21.43 -8.69
N LEU A 125 8.75 -21.83 -9.95
CA LEU A 125 8.06 -21.03 -10.98
C LEU A 125 6.54 -21.07 -10.76
N MET A 126 5.91 -19.90 -10.71
CA MET A 126 4.47 -19.73 -10.55
C MET A 126 3.94 -18.69 -11.53
N PHE A 127 2.69 -18.86 -11.96
CA PHE A 127 2.03 -17.84 -12.77
C PHE A 127 1.79 -16.56 -11.96
N GLN A 128 2.10 -15.40 -12.55
CA GLN A 128 1.80 -14.11 -11.94
C GLN A 128 0.29 -13.86 -11.93
N THR A 129 -0.29 -13.76 -10.74
CA THR A 129 -1.74 -13.56 -10.57
C THR A 129 -2.13 -12.10 -10.42
N ILE A 130 -1.21 -11.24 -9.98
CA ILE A 130 -1.48 -9.80 -9.81
C ILE A 130 -1.52 -9.08 -11.16
N PRO A 131 -2.30 -8.01 -11.30
CA PRO A 131 -2.30 -7.19 -12.51
C PRO A 131 -0.90 -6.60 -12.82
N PHE A 132 -0.65 -6.34 -14.10
CA PHE A 132 0.57 -5.69 -14.53
C PHE A 132 0.58 -4.19 -14.19
N ASN A 133 1.78 -3.64 -14.07
CA ASN A 133 1.95 -2.20 -14.16
C ASN A 133 1.66 -1.77 -15.59
N LYS A 134 0.87 -0.71 -15.74
CA LYS A 134 0.49 -0.16 -17.05
C LYS A 134 0.66 1.35 -17.06
N VAL A 135 0.83 1.92 -18.25
CA VAL A 135 0.60 3.34 -18.45
C VAL A 135 -0.90 3.60 -18.24
N MET A 136 -1.23 4.31 -17.18
CA MET A 136 -2.60 4.59 -16.78
C MET A 136 -3.06 5.97 -17.22
N GLN A 137 -2.14 6.89 -17.36
CA GLN A 137 -2.43 8.28 -17.71
C GLN A 137 -1.27 8.94 -18.47
N ILE A 138 -1.61 9.78 -19.45
CA ILE A 138 -0.72 10.80 -19.98
C ILE A 138 -1.00 12.07 -19.16
N VAL A 139 0.06 12.67 -18.63
CA VAL A 139 -0.05 13.80 -17.69
C VAL A 139 0.32 15.09 -18.40
N ASP A 140 -0.56 16.07 -18.33
CA ASP A 140 -0.30 17.42 -18.85
C ASP A 140 0.79 18.10 -18.01
N THR A 141 1.63 18.91 -18.67
CA THR A 141 2.72 19.61 -18.02
C THR A 141 2.71 21.10 -18.36
N HIS A 142 3.16 21.91 -17.43
CA HIS A 142 3.51 23.31 -17.68
C HIS A 142 4.98 23.40 -18.06
N PHE A 143 5.27 23.94 -19.26
CA PHE A 143 6.61 24.08 -19.80
C PHE A 143 7.18 25.48 -19.56
N GLU A 144 8.44 25.54 -19.13
CA GLU A 144 9.20 26.77 -18.97
C GLU A 144 10.65 26.58 -19.44
N GLN A 145 11.19 27.52 -20.21
CA GLN A 145 12.61 27.57 -20.52
C GLN A 145 13.31 28.56 -19.60
N LEU A 146 14.19 28.07 -18.69
CA LEU A 146 14.93 28.92 -17.76
C LEU A 146 16.16 29.58 -18.39
N ASN A 147 16.85 28.88 -19.30
CA ASN A 147 18.01 29.39 -20.05
C ASN A 147 18.24 28.53 -21.31
N ASP A 148 19.34 28.75 -22.00
CA ASP A 148 19.66 28.10 -23.28
C ASP A 148 19.88 26.58 -23.14
N SER A 149 20.03 26.06 -21.93
CA SER A 149 20.34 24.64 -21.69
C SER A 149 19.48 23.97 -20.61
N LEU A 150 18.59 24.72 -19.96
CA LEU A 150 17.75 24.19 -18.87
C LEU A 150 16.28 24.50 -19.12
N TYR A 151 15.48 23.46 -19.17
CA TYR A 151 14.05 23.49 -19.42
C TYR A 151 13.32 22.74 -18.28
N ILE A 152 12.15 23.23 -17.90
CA ILE A 152 11.35 22.68 -16.79
C ILE A 152 9.99 22.26 -17.32
N PHE A 153 9.57 21.07 -16.89
CA PHE A 153 8.21 20.55 -17.05
C PHE A 153 7.62 20.31 -15.67
N THR A 154 6.61 21.07 -15.28
CA THR A 154 5.96 20.96 -13.97
C THR A 154 4.61 20.28 -14.14
N LEU A 155 4.35 19.26 -13.29
CA LEU A 155 3.13 18.49 -13.29
C LEU A 155 2.09 19.08 -12.32
N PRO A 156 0.78 18.88 -12.55
CA PRO A 156 -0.26 19.29 -11.62
C PRO A 156 -0.26 18.49 -10.31
N GLU A 157 0.33 17.29 -10.29
CA GLU A 157 0.40 16.39 -9.13
C GLU A 157 1.64 15.49 -9.22
N THR A 158 2.05 14.91 -8.08
CA THR A 158 3.13 13.92 -8.03
C THR A 158 2.66 12.62 -8.68
N VAL A 159 3.48 12.06 -9.57
CA VAL A 159 3.24 10.78 -10.23
C VAL A 159 4.46 9.87 -10.16
N SER A 160 4.24 8.57 -10.29
CA SER A 160 5.30 7.61 -10.61
C SER A 160 5.19 7.22 -12.08
N GLY A 161 6.30 7.27 -12.80
CA GLY A 161 6.30 6.95 -14.22
C GLY A 161 7.61 7.27 -14.93
N TRP A 162 7.50 7.54 -16.22
CA TRP A 162 8.61 7.96 -17.06
C TRP A 162 8.17 8.96 -18.11
N CYS A 163 9.12 9.44 -18.89
CA CYS A 163 8.87 10.34 -19.99
C CYS A 163 9.21 9.70 -21.33
N THR A 164 8.39 9.97 -22.36
CA THR A 164 8.79 9.81 -23.75
C THR A 164 9.42 11.11 -24.21
N LEU A 165 10.65 11.02 -24.71
CA LEU A 165 11.43 12.13 -25.25
C LEU A 165 11.31 12.15 -26.78
N ASN A 166 10.93 13.30 -27.37
CA ASN A 166 10.82 13.56 -28.80
C ASN A 166 11.74 14.71 -29.17
N VAL A 167 12.81 14.43 -29.88
CA VAL A 167 13.86 15.43 -30.18
C VAL A 167 14.45 15.27 -31.56
N GLU A 168 15.12 16.33 -32.03
CA GLU A 168 15.93 16.35 -33.26
C GLU A 168 17.22 17.10 -32.94
N GLY A 169 18.37 16.50 -33.25
CA GLY A 169 19.67 17.09 -32.95
C GLY A 169 20.81 16.37 -33.63
N ASN A 170 22.04 16.68 -33.23
CA ASN A 170 23.24 16.11 -33.85
C ASN A 170 23.65 14.81 -33.15
N SER A 171 24.34 13.95 -33.90
CA SER A 171 24.91 12.73 -33.33
C SER A 171 25.85 13.03 -32.17
N GLY A 172 25.59 12.40 -31.02
CA GLY A 172 26.37 12.57 -29.79
C GLY A 172 25.85 13.69 -28.88
N ASP A 173 24.86 14.46 -29.28
CA ASP A 173 24.17 15.39 -28.38
C ASP A 173 23.54 14.60 -27.22
N MET A 174 23.70 15.15 -26.01
CA MET A 174 23.24 14.47 -24.77
C MET A 174 22.10 15.28 -24.14
N ILE A 175 21.02 14.57 -23.83
CA ILE A 175 19.88 15.10 -23.08
C ILE A 175 19.78 14.34 -21.78
N ARG A 176 19.68 15.09 -20.67
CA ARG A 176 19.51 14.52 -19.33
C ARG A 176 18.19 14.96 -18.74
N LEU A 177 17.39 14.00 -18.29
CA LEU A 177 16.12 14.19 -17.60
C LEU A 177 16.33 13.96 -16.11
N ARG A 178 16.25 15.01 -15.29
CA ARG A 178 16.32 14.90 -13.81
C ARG A 178 14.90 14.97 -13.26
N PHE A 179 14.53 14.00 -12.47
CA PHE A 179 13.20 13.87 -11.90
C PHE A 179 13.19 14.40 -10.47
N ILE A 180 12.45 15.46 -10.24
CA ILE A 180 12.44 16.21 -8.99
C ILE A 180 11.12 15.94 -8.26
N SER A 181 11.23 15.53 -7.01
CA SER A 181 10.09 15.27 -6.12
C SER A 181 9.34 16.56 -5.74
N GLU A 182 8.25 16.40 -5.01
CA GLU A 182 7.43 17.53 -4.55
C GLU A 182 8.19 18.41 -3.55
N GLU A 183 9.04 17.85 -2.71
CA GLU A 183 9.93 18.53 -1.78
C GLU A 183 11.18 19.17 -2.42
N GLY A 184 11.36 18.96 -3.73
CA GLY A 184 12.45 19.59 -4.49
C GLY A 184 13.74 18.78 -4.57
N LEU A 185 13.74 17.50 -4.18
CA LEU A 185 14.89 16.60 -4.20
C LEU A 185 14.84 15.69 -5.44
N ASP A 186 15.99 15.31 -6.00
CA ASP A 186 16.07 14.41 -7.15
C ASP A 186 16.29 12.93 -6.78
N TYR A 187 16.71 12.66 -5.56
CA TYR A 187 17.03 11.29 -5.08
C TYR A 187 17.94 10.49 -6.04
N GLY A 188 18.70 11.16 -6.90
CA GLY A 188 19.52 10.54 -7.94
C GLY A 188 18.75 10.07 -9.17
N GLN A 189 17.44 10.31 -9.26
CA GLN A 189 16.58 9.88 -10.37
C GLN A 189 16.91 10.65 -11.65
N THR A 190 17.62 10.01 -12.59
CA THR A 190 18.08 10.68 -13.82
C THR A 190 18.15 9.73 -14.99
N ASP A 191 17.49 10.08 -16.11
CA ASP A 191 17.66 9.38 -17.38
C ASP A 191 18.55 10.19 -18.33
N THR A 192 19.34 9.50 -19.13
CA THR A 192 20.24 10.14 -20.11
C THR A 192 20.08 9.50 -21.46
N TYR A 193 19.81 10.32 -22.47
CA TYR A 193 19.70 9.92 -23.86
C TYR A 193 20.79 10.59 -24.69
N ILE A 194 21.54 9.79 -25.48
CA ILE A 194 22.57 10.28 -26.42
C ILE A 194 22.05 10.04 -27.84
N LEU A 195 21.87 11.12 -28.61
CA LEU A 195 21.27 11.10 -29.92
C LEU A 195 22.17 10.38 -30.94
N LYS A 196 21.55 9.64 -31.87
CA LYS A 196 22.24 9.15 -33.05
C LYS A 196 22.38 10.23 -34.13
N GLY A 197 21.47 11.23 -34.14
CA GLY A 197 21.44 12.35 -35.05
C GLY A 197 20.78 12.04 -36.39
N GLY A 198 20.42 13.10 -37.11
CA GLY A 198 19.75 13.06 -38.41
C GLY A 198 18.27 13.43 -38.28
N ASP A 199 17.41 12.43 -38.23
CA ASP A 199 15.96 12.62 -38.18
C ASP A 199 15.45 12.82 -36.73
N LYS A 200 14.13 13.07 -36.61
CA LYS A 200 13.44 13.09 -35.31
C LYS A 200 13.57 11.73 -34.60
N GLU A 201 13.99 11.77 -33.37
CA GLU A 201 14.16 10.61 -32.51
C GLU A 201 13.11 10.58 -31.41
N GLU A 202 12.57 9.38 -31.14
CA GLU A 202 11.67 9.13 -30.04
C GLU A 202 12.29 8.07 -29.12
N TRP A 203 12.33 8.35 -27.83
CA TRP A 203 12.89 7.42 -26.85
C TRP A 203 12.11 7.46 -25.54
N GLU A 204 12.02 6.33 -24.87
CA GLU A 204 11.58 6.17 -23.49
C GLU A 204 12.35 5.08 -22.78
N PRO A 205 12.58 5.17 -21.45
CA PRO A 205 13.27 4.14 -20.67
C PRO A 205 12.50 2.81 -20.69
N LYS A 206 13.21 1.70 -20.48
CA LYS A 206 12.65 0.34 -20.54
C LYS A 206 12.56 -0.34 -19.17
N PHE A 207 13.51 -0.08 -18.26
CA PHE A 207 13.69 -0.85 -17.03
C PHE A 207 13.67 -0.01 -15.76
N THR A 208 13.30 1.26 -15.85
CA THR A 208 13.20 2.17 -14.72
C THR A 208 11.87 2.92 -14.70
N TRP A 209 11.56 3.52 -13.58
CA TRP A 209 10.50 4.49 -13.36
C TRP A 209 10.93 5.43 -12.24
N HIS A 210 10.40 6.64 -12.23
CA HIS A 210 10.72 7.68 -11.27
C HIS A 210 9.45 8.19 -10.62
N THR A 211 9.57 8.82 -9.45
CA THR A 211 8.46 9.52 -8.80
C THR A 211 8.82 11.00 -8.72
N PHE A 212 7.97 11.85 -9.25
CA PHE A 212 8.31 13.24 -9.46
C PHE A 212 7.10 14.17 -9.60
N ARG A 213 7.33 15.42 -9.30
CA ARG A 213 6.43 16.56 -9.51
C ARG A 213 6.92 17.45 -10.64
N LYS A 214 8.22 17.37 -10.97
CA LYS A 214 8.88 18.21 -11.96
C LYS A 214 9.97 17.43 -12.69
N VAL A 215 10.14 17.70 -13.99
CA VAL A 215 11.27 17.20 -14.78
C VAL A 215 12.14 18.37 -15.22
N GLU A 216 13.40 18.32 -14.86
CA GLU A 216 14.43 19.24 -15.34
C GLU A 216 15.14 18.60 -16.52
N VAL A 217 15.00 19.20 -17.70
CA VAL A 217 15.64 18.74 -18.94
C VAL A 217 16.89 19.59 -19.18
N VAL A 218 18.06 18.94 -19.13
CA VAL A 218 19.34 19.58 -19.43
C VAL A 218 19.81 19.17 -20.82
N SER A 219 19.89 20.14 -21.71
CA SER A 219 20.37 19.98 -23.10
C SER A 219 21.16 21.22 -23.53
N ARG A 220 22.38 21.05 -24.03
CA ARG A 220 23.22 22.16 -24.45
C ARG A 220 23.09 22.53 -25.92
N ASN A 221 22.93 21.52 -26.75
CA ASN A 221 22.98 21.70 -28.21
C ASN A 221 21.64 21.43 -28.89
N THR A 222 20.80 20.59 -28.27
CA THR A 222 19.47 20.23 -28.79
C THR A 222 18.42 21.08 -28.13
N LYS A 223 17.59 21.74 -28.97
CA LYS A 223 16.49 22.57 -28.48
C LYS A 223 15.34 21.71 -27.97
N ILE A 224 14.83 22.05 -26.80
CA ILE A 224 13.67 21.44 -26.18
C ILE A 224 12.46 22.39 -26.31
N SER A 225 11.32 21.82 -26.60
CA SER A 225 10.02 22.52 -26.68
C SER A 225 9.00 21.79 -25.80
N GLU A 226 7.84 22.38 -25.61
CA GLU A 226 6.73 21.78 -24.90
C GLU A 226 6.37 20.38 -25.42
N SER A 227 6.41 20.15 -26.73
CA SER A 227 6.13 18.86 -27.37
C SER A 227 7.27 17.84 -27.28
N SER A 228 8.42 18.24 -26.74
CA SER A 228 9.59 17.33 -26.63
C SER A 228 9.44 16.29 -25.55
N LEU A 229 8.54 16.47 -24.57
CA LEU A 229 8.37 15.55 -23.46
C LEU A 229 6.90 15.17 -23.29
N ILE A 230 6.65 13.87 -23.17
CA ILE A 230 5.34 13.32 -22.82
C ILE A 230 5.49 12.53 -21.52
N VAL A 231 4.81 12.97 -20.48
CA VAL A 231 4.85 12.31 -19.18
C VAL A 231 3.81 11.20 -19.11
N LYS A 232 4.25 10.00 -18.72
CA LYS A 232 3.41 8.80 -18.58
C LYS A 232 3.39 8.38 -17.11
N SER A 233 2.20 8.38 -16.48
CA SER A 233 2.00 7.81 -15.14
C SER A 233 1.75 6.33 -15.23
N ILE A 234 2.43 5.54 -14.38
CA ILE A 234 2.33 4.09 -14.34
C ILE A 234 1.98 3.60 -12.93
N PHE A 235 1.13 2.62 -12.85
CA PHE A 235 0.90 1.84 -11.62
C PHE A 235 0.27 0.48 -11.93
N THR A 236 0.22 -0.39 -10.91
CA THR A 236 -0.45 -1.69 -11.02
C THR A 236 -1.94 -1.47 -11.32
N ASP A 237 -2.46 -2.14 -12.34
CA ASP A 237 -3.86 -2.00 -12.82
C ASP A 237 -4.85 -2.62 -11.83
N VAL A 238 -4.93 -2.05 -10.61
CA VAL A 238 -5.93 -2.38 -9.60
C VAL A 238 -7.17 -1.53 -9.79
N LYS A 239 -8.35 -2.15 -9.70
CA LYS A 239 -9.61 -1.46 -9.90
C LYS A 239 -10.04 -0.73 -8.63
N ASN A 240 -10.56 0.46 -8.77
CA ASN A 240 -11.26 1.14 -7.68
C ASN A 240 -12.57 0.41 -7.38
N THR A 241 -12.80 0.08 -6.11
CA THR A 241 -14.04 -0.54 -5.61
C THR A 241 -14.83 0.38 -4.71
N GLY A 242 -14.19 1.41 -4.16
CA GLY A 242 -14.82 2.38 -3.28
C GLY A 242 -14.92 3.77 -3.85
N SER A 243 -15.89 4.52 -3.37
CA SER A 243 -15.98 5.97 -3.54
C SER A 243 -16.44 6.61 -2.25
N PHE A 244 -15.90 7.79 -1.95
CA PHE A 244 -16.28 8.58 -0.78
C PHE A 244 -16.35 10.05 -1.15
N GLU A 245 -17.39 10.71 -0.68
CA GLU A 245 -17.60 12.15 -0.79
C GLU A 245 -18.41 12.67 0.40
N CYS A 246 -18.06 13.81 0.93
CA CYS A 246 -18.85 14.47 1.99
C CYS A 246 -18.80 16.00 1.85
N SER A 247 -19.58 16.68 2.68
CA SER A 247 -19.61 18.16 2.68
C SER A 247 -18.38 18.84 3.26
N ASN A 248 -17.43 18.09 3.84
CA ASN A 248 -16.15 18.62 4.30
C ASN A 248 -15.08 18.47 3.22
N GLU A 249 -14.66 19.59 2.65
CA GLU A 249 -13.68 19.62 1.56
C GLU A 249 -12.30 19.04 1.96
N LEU A 250 -11.86 19.23 3.21
CA LEU A 250 -10.61 18.64 3.68
C LEU A 250 -10.65 17.11 3.60
N PHE A 251 -11.76 16.47 3.94
CA PHE A 251 -11.88 15.01 3.90
C PHE A 251 -11.86 14.48 2.46
N ASN A 252 -12.51 15.20 1.53
CA ASN A 252 -12.45 14.91 0.10
C ASN A 252 -11.01 15.03 -0.42
N ARG A 253 -10.27 16.07 -0.01
CA ARG A 253 -8.84 16.26 -0.35
C ARG A 253 -7.95 15.16 0.24
N ILE A 254 -8.21 14.70 1.48
CA ILE A 254 -7.48 13.55 2.07
C ILE A 254 -7.68 12.30 1.23
N CYS A 255 -8.91 12.00 0.78
CA CYS A 255 -9.17 10.86 -0.11
C CYS A 255 -8.45 11.00 -1.45
N GLN A 256 -8.41 12.19 -2.03
CA GLN A 256 -7.71 12.46 -3.28
C GLN A 256 -6.20 12.29 -3.12
N ALA A 257 -5.60 12.86 -2.06
CA ALA A 257 -4.18 12.72 -1.76
C ALA A 257 -3.81 11.27 -1.48
N TYR A 258 -4.65 10.54 -0.73
CA TYR A 258 -4.49 9.10 -0.52
C TYR A 258 -4.44 8.34 -1.86
N ASN A 259 -5.40 8.58 -2.75
CA ASN A 259 -5.43 7.90 -4.05
C ASN A 259 -4.19 8.20 -4.89
N ARG A 260 -3.72 9.45 -4.94
CA ARG A 260 -2.47 9.82 -5.64
C ARG A 260 -1.27 9.13 -5.03
N THR A 261 -1.16 9.14 -3.70
CA THR A 261 -0.10 8.44 -2.96
C THR A 261 -0.11 6.95 -3.28
N MET A 262 -1.29 6.31 -3.27
CA MET A 262 -1.41 4.89 -3.60
C MET A 262 -1.01 4.58 -5.04
N HIS A 263 -1.47 5.38 -6.03
CA HIS A 263 -1.08 5.22 -7.43
C HIS A 263 0.44 5.35 -7.63
N ALA A 264 1.08 6.28 -6.91
CA ALA A 264 2.53 6.41 -6.94
C ALA A 264 3.24 5.17 -6.34
N ASN A 265 2.64 4.50 -5.36
CA ASN A 265 3.22 3.38 -4.63
C ASN A 265 2.84 1.98 -5.15
N PHE A 266 1.80 1.83 -5.97
CA PHE A 266 1.42 0.54 -6.55
C PHE A 266 2.37 0.10 -7.68
N LYS A 267 3.32 -0.78 -7.36
CA LYS A 267 4.29 -1.34 -8.31
C LYS A 267 4.44 -2.87 -8.16
N GLY A 268 3.29 -3.58 -8.09
CA GLY A 268 3.25 -5.00 -7.74
C GLY A 268 3.45 -5.28 -6.25
N ILE A 269 3.74 -4.25 -5.50
CA ILE A 269 3.76 -4.12 -4.04
C ILE A 269 3.15 -2.76 -3.71
N VAL A 270 2.82 -2.53 -2.45
CA VAL A 270 2.65 -1.17 -1.92
C VAL A 270 4.00 -0.77 -1.33
N SER A 271 4.71 0.14 -1.98
CA SER A 271 5.94 0.69 -1.39
C SER A 271 5.59 1.74 -0.33
N SER A 272 6.48 1.90 0.64
CA SER A 272 6.35 2.95 1.66
C SER A 272 6.71 4.32 1.09
N ASP A 273 7.80 4.38 0.34
CA ASP A 273 8.32 5.58 -0.31
C ASP A 273 8.73 5.24 -1.74
N PRO A 274 8.09 5.84 -2.77
CA PRO A 274 8.36 5.49 -4.16
C PRO A 274 9.59 6.20 -4.74
N HIS A 275 10.17 7.17 -4.03
CA HIS A 275 11.38 7.88 -4.45
C HIS A 275 12.65 7.16 -3.98
N ARG A 276 12.70 6.83 -2.69
CA ARG A 276 13.91 6.50 -1.94
C ARG A 276 14.04 5.02 -1.69
N GLU A 277 13.13 4.44 -0.93
CA GLU A 277 13.25 3.06 -0.45
C GLU A 277 12.66 2.03 -1.42
N ARG A 278 11.50 2.31 -1.96
CA ARG A 278 10.75 1.45 -2.91
C ARG A 278 10.51 0.03 -2.37
N LEU A 279 10.41 -0.11 -1.05
CA LEU A 279 10.17 -1.38 -0.36
C LEU A 279 8.75 -1.47 0.18
N ALA A 280 8.24 -2.70 0.29
CA ALA A 280 6.98 -2.99 0.94
C ALA A 280 7.23 -3.28 2.42
N TYR A 281 7.16 -2.24 3.24
CA TYR A 281 7.21 -2.40 4.69
C TYR A 281 5.91 -3.02 5.19
N THR A 282 6.05 -4.02 6.05
CA THR A 282 4.90 -4.80 6.51
C THR A 282 4.01 -4.01 7.46
N GLY A 283 4.59 -3.15 8.31
CA GLY A 283 3.83 -2.26 9.18
C GLY A 283 3.01 -1.23 8.42
N ASP A 284 3.61 -0.63 7.38
CA ASP A 284 2.96 0.32 6.48
C ASP A 284 1.79 -0.34 5.73
N GLY A 285 2.05 -1.52 5.17
CA GLY A 285 1.00 -2.31 4.51
C GLY A 285 -0.12 -2.72 5.47
N GLN A 286 0.20 -3.02 6.73
CA GLN A 286 -0.77 -3.40 7.75
C GLN A 286 -1.68 -2.23 8.13
N VAL A 287 -1.11 -1.06 8.42
CA VAL A 287 -1.90 0.08 8.91
C VAL A 287 -2.88 0.62 7.88
N ILE A 288 -2.54 0.53 6.58
CA ILE A 288 -3.42 0.99 5.48
C ILE A 288 -4.34 -0.11 4.94
N THR A 289 -4.26 -1.34 5.44
CA THR A 289 -4.99 -2.49 4.86
C THR A 289 -6.49 -2.26 4.75
N GLU A 290 -7.14 -1.72 5.77
CA GLU A 290 -8.58 -1.45 5.71
C GLU A 290 -8.91 -0.34 4.69
N SER A 291 -8.10 0.71 4.59
CA SER A 291 -8.25 1.74 3.56
C SER A 291 -8.11 1.16 2.15
N LEU A 292 -7.16 0.25 1.94
CA LEU A 292 -6.99 -0.47 0.68
C LEU A 292 -8.22 -1.32 0.33
N LEU A 293 -8.73 -2.08 1.31
CA LEU A 293 -9.87 -2.98 1.13
C LEU A 293 -11.16 -2.25 0.77
N TYR A 294 -11.38 -1.05 1.31
CA TYR A 294 -12.51 -0.21 0.89
C TYR A 294 -12.31 0.45 -0.46
N SER A 295 -11.09 0.87 -0.79
CA SER A 295 -10.83 1.72 -1.96
C SER A 295 -10.59 0.93 -3.24
N TYR A 296 -9.99 -0.27 -3.15
CA TYR A 296 -9.51 -1.03 -4.30
C TYR A 296 -9.87 -2.51 -4.25
N ASP A 297 -9.92 -3.17 -5.42
CA ASP A 297 -9.96 -4.63 -5.50
C ASP A 297 -8.60 -5.24 -5.13
N MET A 298 -8.49 -5.63 -3.88
CA MET A 298 -7.28 -6.20 -3.30
C MET A 298 -7.26 -7.74 -3.32
N THR A 299 -8.22 -8.39 -3.97
CA THR A 299 -8.36 -9.86 -3.96
C THR A 299 -7.09 -10.60 -4.37
N ARG A 300 -6.39 -10.13 -5.41
CA ARG A 300 -5.14 -10.75 -5.88
C ARG A 300 -3.90 -10.12 -5.25
N PHE A 301 -3.96 -8.82 -5.04
CA PHE A 301 -2.82 -8.04 -4.56
C PHE A 301 -2.44 -8.39 -3.12
N LEU A 302 -3.40 -8.39 -2.19
CA LEU A 302 -3.15 -8.76 -0.79
C LEU A 302 -2.84 -10.25 -0.63
N ARG A 303 -3.43 -11.15 -1.42
CA ARG A 303 -3.02 -12.58 -1.42
C ARG A 303 -1.54 -12.72 -1.72
N LYS A 304 -1.03 -12.01 -2.74
CA LYS A 304 0.39 -12.00 -3.05
C LYS A 304 1.23 -11.42 -1.91
N PHE A 305 0.80 -10.30 -1.31
CA PHE A 305 1.52 -9.68 -0.19
C PHE A 305 1.61 -10.59 1.04
N ILE A 306 0.52 -11.32 1.35
CA ILE A 306 0.51 -12.33 2.43
C ILE A 306 1.49 -13.47 2.11
N ASP A 307 1.49 -13.95 0.87
CA ASP A 307 2.43 -14.96 0.41
C ASP A 307 3.89 -14.46 0.46
N ASP A 308 4.14 -13.19 0.12
CA ASP A 308 5.48 -12.58 0.21
C ASP A 308 5.97 -12.51 1.67
N MET A 309 5.09 -12.17 2.61
CA MET A 309 5.43 -12.20 4.04
C MET A 309 5.77 -13.62 4.51
N ASP A 310 5.04 -14.63 4.04
CA ASP A 310 5.37 -16.03 4.36
C ASP A 310 6.71 -16.46 3.75
N ASP A 311 7.01 -16.05 2.53
CA ASP A 311 8.30 -16.32 1.89
C ASP A 311 9.46 -15.65 2.62
N ALA A 312 9.28 -14.39 3.05
CA ALA A 312 10.28 -13.65 3.79
C ALA A 312 10.49 -14.18 5.22
N ARG A 313 9.45 -14.82 5.79
CA ARG A 313 9.49 -15.35 7.15
C ARG A 313 10.59 -16.40 7.33
N ASN A 314 11.32 -16.33 8.44
CA ASN A 314 12.26 -17.36 8.85
C ASN A 314 11.51 -18.63 9.28
N LYS A 315 11.60 -19.68 8.49
CA LYS A 315 10.85 -20.95 8.70
C LYS A 315 11.30 -21.72 9.94
N VAL A 316 12.48 -21.41 10.50
CA VAL A 316 13.01 -22.08 11.71
C VAL A 316 12.55 -21.34 12.96
N THR A 317 12.71 -20.02 13.01
CA THR A 317 12.39 -19.24 14.21
C THR A 317 10.96 -18.73 14.26
N GLY A 318 10.30 -18.59 13.09
CA GLY A 318 9.00 -17.96 12.94
C GLY A 318 9.05 -16.45 12.75
N TYR A 319 10.24 -15.82 12.81
CA TYR A 319 10.41 -14.38 12.66
C TYR A 319 9.88 -13.87 11.32
N VAL A 320 9.09 -12.79 11.34
CA VAL A 320 8.58 -12.09 10.16
C VAL A 320 9.31 -10.74 10.06
N PRO A 321 10.05 -10.49 8.98
CA PRO A 321 10.80 -9.25 8.80
C PRO A 321 9.88 -8.05 8.54
N HIS A 322 10.42 -6.84 8.66
CA HIS A 322 9.63 -5.62 8.46
C HIS A 322 9.42 -5.27 6.98
N THR A 323 10.09 -5.93 6.07
CA THR A 323 9.86 -5.81 4.61
C THR A 323 9.62 -7.18 3.98
N ALA A 324 8.76 -7.23 2.95
CA ALA A 324 8.47 -8.42 2.16
C ALA A 324 8.15 -8.03 0.70
N PRO A 325 8.65 -8.77 -0.30
CA PRO A 325 9.36 -10.05 -0.24
C PRO A 325 10.84 -9.95 0.12
N PHE A 326 11.45 -8.77 0.04
CA PHE A 326 12.81 -8.56 0.49
C PHE A 326 12.86 -8.57 2.03
N SER A 327 13.71 -9.41 2.61
CA SER A 327 13.78 -9.62 4.05
C SER A 327 14.73 -8.60 4.68
N GLY A 328 14.20 -7.45 5.12
CA GLY A 328 14.90 -6.50 5.98
C GLY A 328 14.55 -6.73 7.46
N GLY A 329 15.52 -6.53 8.36
CA GLY A 329 15.34 -6.71 9.81
C GLY A 329 14.77 -5.49 10.52
N GLY A 330 14.20 -5.65 11.72
CA GLY A 330 13.76 -4.57 12.60
C GLY A 330 12.27 -4.22 12.52
N GLY A 331 11.91 -3.01 12.94
CA GLY A 331 10.52 -2.53 12.99
C GLY A 331 9.80 -2.87 14.29
N GLY A 332 9.91 -4.07 14.76
CA GLY A 332 9.22 -4.58 15.95
C GLY A 332 7.93 -5.33 15.66
N PRO A 333 7.24 -5.82 16.71
CA PRO A 333 6.02 -6.62 16.58
C PRO A 333 4.90 -5.97 15.76
N ALA A 334 4.78 -4.64 15.73
CA ALA A 334 3.78 -3.94 14.93
C ALA A 334 3.96 -4.18 13.41
N TRP A 335 5.22 -4.35 12.94
CA TRP A 335 5.52 -4.69 11.54
C TRP A 335 5.26 -6.16 11.24
N GLY A 336 5.92 -7.07 11.98
CA GLY A 336 5.78 -8.51 11.73
C GLY A 336 4.36 -9.05 11.95
N SER A 337 3.56 -8.39 12.79
CA SER A 337 2.15 -8.73 13.03
C SER A 337 1.24 -8.52 11.81
N ALA A 338 1.70 -7.83 10.78
CA ALA A 338 1.03 -7.77 9.49
C ALA A 338 0.67 -9.16 8.94
N TYR A 339 1.51 -10.15 9.21
CA TYR A 339 1.30 -11.53 8.76
C TYR A 339 0.08 -12.22 9.40
N ILE A 340 -0.52 -11.61 10.43
CA ILE A 340 -1.79 -12.06 11.04
C ILE A 340 -2.91 -11.06 10.75
N ILE A 341 -2.64 -9.76 10.88
CA ILE A 341 -3.63 -8.71 10.76
C ILE A 341 -4.16 -8.59 9.32
N VAL A 342 -3.27 -8.61 8.33
CA VAL A 342 -3.66 -8.48 6.91
C VAL A 342 -4.53 -9.65 6.44
N PRO A 343 -4.16 -10.93 6.66
CA PRO A 343 -5.03 -12.06 6.31
C PRO A 343 -6.38 -12.03 7.03
N TRP A 344 -6.43 -11.58 8.29
CA TRP A 344 -7.68 -11.47 9.03
C TRP A 344 -8.60 -10.40 8.45
N ALA A 345 -8.08 -9.20 8.16
CA ALA A 345 -8.83 -8.13 7.50
C ALA A 345 -9.32 -8.58 6.11
N TYR A 346 -8.45 -9.22 5.33
CA TYR A 346 -8.79 -9.81 4.04
C TYR A 346 -9.95 -10.82 4.15
N PHE A 347 -9.89 -11.74 5.12
CA PHE A 347 -10.97 -12.68 5.39
C PHE A 347 -12.28 -11.97 5.77
N CYS A 348 -12.24 -10.96 6.61
CA CYS A 348 -13.44 -10.20 6.99
C CYS A 348 -14.13 -9.56 5.78
N HIS A 349 -13.37 -9.05 4.80
CA HIS A 349 -13.92 -8.38 3.61
C HIS A 349 -14.28 -9.34 2.47
N TYR A 350 -13.55 -10.44 2.28
CA TYR A 350 -13.76 -11.35 1.14
C TYR A 350 -14.30 -12.72 1.51
N GLY A 351 -14.31 -13.09 2.80
CA GLY A 351 -14.83 -14.38 3.28
C GLY A 351 -13.97 -15.59 2.92
N ASP A 352 -12.74 -15.35 2.49
CA ASP A 352 -11.81 -16.37 1.99
C ASP A 352 -11.12 -17.09 3.15
N THR A 353 -11.62 -18.25 3.53
CA THR A 353 -11.02 -19.08 4.58
C THR A 353 -9.74 -19.79 4.13
N GLU A 354 -9.52 -19.97 2.83
CA GLU A 354 -8.34 -20.66 2.29
C GLU A 354 -7.05 -19.91 2.67
N ILE A 355 -7.08 -18.57 2.62
CA ILE A 355 -5.93 -17.75 2.99
C ILE A 355 -5.54 -17.96 4.46
N LEU A 356 -6.51 -18.05 5.36
CA LEU A 356 -6.26 -18.33 6.77
C LEU A 356 -5.69 -19.73 6.97
N GLN A 357 -6.28 -20.74 6.30
CA GLN A 357 -5.84 -22.13 6.40
C GLN A 357 -4.43 -22.33 5.87
N LYS A 358 -4.12 -21.72 4.72
CA LYS A 358 -2.80 -21.80 4.07
C LYS A 358 -1.67 -21.28 4.94
N HIS A 359 -1.91 -20.19 5.67
CA HIS A 359 -0.90 -19.49 6.45
C HIS A 359 -0.96 -19.78 7.96
N TYR A 360 -1.90 -20.61 8.42
CA TYR A 360 -2.18 -20.86 9.83
C TYR A 360 -0.95 -21.26 10.65
N ASP A 361 -0.19 -22.24 10.18
CA ASP A 361 1.00 -22.73 10.89
C ASP A 361 2.11 -21.67 10.95
N GLY A 362 2.26 -20.87 9.89
CA GLY A 362 3.20 -19.75 9.87
C GLY A 362 2.82 -18.65 10.87
N MET A 363 1.53 -18.32 10.96
CA MET A 363 1.00 -17.38 11.94
C MET A 363 1.22 -17.88 13.38
N LYS A 364 1.00 -19.18 13.64
CA LYS A 364 1.31 -19.80 14.93
C LYS A 364 2.79 -19.68 15.28
N GLN A 365 3.68 -19.89 14.31
CA GLN A 365 5.12 -19.75 14.52
C GLN A 365 5.51 -18.30 14.85
N TRP A 366 4.86 -17.29 14.23
CA TRP A 366 5.06 -15.90 14.62
C TRP A 366 4.68 -15.63 16.08
N ILE A 367 3.50 -16.09 16.53
CA ILE A 367 3.10 -15.98 17.95
C ILE A 367 4.10 -16.68 18.86
N GLY A 368 4.56 -17.89 18.48
CA GLY A 368 5.59 -18.62 19.22
C GLY A 368 6.91 -17.85 19.31
N TYR A 369 7.33 -17.24 18.20
CA TYR A 369 8.51 -16.37 18.16
C TYR A 369 8.36 -15.18 19.12
N LEU A 370 7.25 -14.44 19.08
CA LEU A 370 6.99 -13.34 20.01
C LEU A 370 7.05 -13.78 21.47
N GLY A 371 6.50 -14.94 21.78
CA GLY A 371 6.59 -15.54 23.13
C GLY A 371 8.03 -15.76 23.61
N THR A 372 8.98 -16.05 22.70
CA THR A 372 10.41 -16.20 23.05
C THR A 372 11.11 -14.85 23.27
N ARG A 373 10.46 -13.72 22.96
CA ARG A 373 11.02 -12.37 23.09
C ARG A 373 10.55 -11.65 24.34
N THR A 374 9.72 -12.26 25.15
CA THR A 374 9.27 -11.69 26.42
C THR A 374 10.39 -11.75 27.49
N ASN A 375 10.45 -10.69 28.30
CA ASN A 375 11.29 -10.64 29.49
C ASN A 375 10.61 -11.40 30.67
N ASP A 376 11.24 -11.39 31.85
CA ASP A 376 10.72 -12.04 33.06
C ASP A 376 9.37 -11.50 33.55
N ARG A 377 8.96 -10.33 33.07
CA ARG A 377 7.66 -9.73 33.36
C ARG A 377 6.62 -10.03 32.25
N GLY A 378 6.96 -10.87 31.26
CA GLY A 378 6.10 -11.20 30.12
C GLY A 378 5.90 -10.07 29.10
N LEU A 379 6.80 -9.07 29.07
CA LEU A 379 6.74 -7.92 28.16
C LEU A 379 7.77 -8.06 27.05
N ILE A 380 7.41 -7.65 25.84
CA ILE A 380 8.34 -7.58 24.69
C ILE A 380 8.98 -6.19 24.69
N VAL A 381 10.18 -6.09 25.28
CA VAL A 381 10.94 -4.83 25.32
C VAL A 381 11.56 -4.56 23.95
N LYS A 382 12.14 -5.59 23.34
CA LYS A 382 12.77 -5.52 22.03
C LYS A 382 12.66 -6.88 21.34
N GLU A 383 12.15 -6.88 20.12
CA GLU A 383 11.92 -8.11 19.35
C GLU A 383 13.24 -8.80 18.98
N GLU A 384 14.15 -8.02 18.38
CA GLU A 384 15.49 -8.49 18.05
C GLU A 384 16.57 -7.75 18.85
N PRO A 385 17.55 -8.43 19.42
CA PRO A 385 18.59 -7.78 20.24
C PRO A 385 19.35 -6.67 19.50
N ASN A 386 19.62 -6.87 18.21
CA ASN A 386 20.36 -5.94 17.34
C ASN A 386 19.50 -5.30 16.26
N GLY A 387 18.19 -5.58 16.21
CA GLY A 387 17.25 -5.01 15.26
C GLY A 387 16.74 -3.64 15.70
N TRP A 388 16.06 -2.96 14.81
CA TRP A 388 15.30 -1.77 15.13
C TRP A 388 14.03 -2.16 15.89
N CYS A 389 13.51 -1.22 16.66
CA CYS A 389 12.24 -1.39 17.33
C CYS A 389 11.58 -0.01 17.40
N LEU A 390 10.65 0.24 16.49
CA LEU A 390 10.10 1.57 16.25
C LEU A 390 8.89 1.87 17.15
N GLY A 391 8.18 0.83 17.63
CA GLY A 391 7.00 1.04 18.48
C GLY A 391 5.92 1.84 17.74
N GLU A 392 5.49 2.94 18.32
CA GLU A 392 4.62 3.94 17.68
C GLU A 392 5.48 4.90 16.84
N TRP A 393 5.53 4.65 15.54
CA TRP A 393 6.43 5.38 14.64
C TRP A 393 5.82 6.71 14.16
N CYS A 394 6.67 7.69 13.90
CA CYS A 394 6.30 9.01 13.38
C CYS A 394 5.35 9.80 14.31
N THR A 395 5.55 9.72 15.61
CA THR A 395 4.98 10.68 16.56
C THR A 395 5.60 12.07 16.39
N LEU A 396 5.10 13.11 17.09
CA LEU A 396 5.35 14.51 16.74
C LEU A 396 6.81 14.95 16.74
N TYR A 397 7.55 14.67 17.84
CA TYR A 397 8.84 15.35 18.07
C TYR A 397 10.06 14.43 17.99
N ASN A 398 9.92 13.18 18.40
CA ASN A 398 11.04 12.23 18.51
C ASN A 398 10.78 10.93 17.74
N HIS A 399 9.77 10.89 16.89
CA HIS A 399 9.31 9.71 16.15
C HIS A 399 8.92 8.52 17.05
N ILE A 400 9.38 8.43 18.29
CA ILE A 400 9.07 7.39 19.28
C ILE A 400 8.91 8.06 20.64
N GLU A 401 7.69 8.41 21.04
CA GLU A 401 7.41 9.13 22.29
C GLU A 401 6.91 8.24 23.42
N ILE A 402 6.35 7.07 23.11
CA ILE A 402 5.90 6.12 24.12
C ILE A 402 6.80 4.89 24.15
N PRO A 403 6.88 4.17 25.31
CA PRO A 403 7.78 3.02 25.40
C PRO A 403 7.48 1.97 24.33
N THR A 404 8.50 1.56 23.58
CA THR A 404 8.36 0.50 22.58
C THR A 404 7.81 -0.80 23.20
N ALA A 405 8.15 -1.08 24.45
CA ALA A 405 7.63 -2.23 25.19
C ALA A 405 6.10 -2.20 25.35
N LEU A 406 5.50 -1.01 25.51
CA LEU A 406 4.05 -0.84 25.58
C LEU A 406 3.43 -1.26 24.24
N VAL A 407 3.88 -0.66 23.14
CA VAL A 407 3.35 -0.92 21.79
C VAL A 407 3.57 -2.38 21.39
N ASN A 408 4.78 -2.90 21.60
CA ASN A 408 5.14 -4.27 21.25
C ASN A 408 4.26 -5.30 21.98
N THR A 409 4.04 -5.09 23.29
CA THR A 409 3.23 -6.01 24.10
C THR A 409 1.74 -5.86 23.77
N ALA A 410 1.28 -4.64 23.46
CA ALA A 410 -0.09 -4.43 22.99
C ALA A 410 -0.36 -5.13 21.65
N TYR A 411 0.58 -5.08 20.69
CA TYR A 411 0.49 -5.84 19.45
C TYR A 411 0.53 -7.35 19.68
N PHE A 412 1.40 -7.83 20.57
CA PHE A 412 1.44 -9.27 20.94
C PHE A 412 0.09 -9.74 21.46
N TYR A 413 -0.54 -8.96 22.35
CA TYR A 413 -1.90 -9.24 22.80
C TYR A 413 -2.91 -9.25 21.65
N HIS A 414 -2.91 -8.21 20.84
CA HIS A 414 -3.87 -8.02 19.75
C HIS A 414 -3.83 -9.19 18.75
N VAL A 415 -2.64 -9.55 18.27
CA VAL A 415 -2.52 -10.66 17.31
C VAL A 415 -2.78 -12.03 17.95
N THR A 416 -2.54 -12.20 19.26
CA THR A 416 -2.93 -13.40 19.98
C THR A 416 -4.46 -13.54 20.06
N CYS A 417 -5.19 -12.44 20.25
CA CYS A 417 -6.65 -12.42 20.17
C CYS A 417 -7.16 -12.78 18.77
N ILE A 418 -6.57 -12.18 17.72
CA ILE A 418 -6.91 -12.51 16.32
C ILE A 418 -6.65 -13.99 16.03
N MET A 419 -5.53 -14.55 16.51
CA MET A 419 -5.24 -15.99 16.35
C MET A 419 -6.27 -16.88 17.02
N ALA A 420 -6.82 -16.47 18.18
CA ALA A 420 -7.91 -17.21 18.80
C ALA A 420 -9.18 -17.21 17.93
N ASP A 421 -9.48 -16.10 17.28
CA ASP A 421 -10.61 -15.99 16.36
C ASP A 421 -10.37 -16.77 15.05
N ILE A 422 -9.18 -16.70 14.46
CA ILE A 422 -8.78 -17.53 13.32
C ILE A 422 -8.89 -19.02 13.65
N ALA A 423 -8.36 -19.45 14.79
CA ALA A 423 -8.44 -20.83 15.26
C ALA A 423 -9.89 -21.30 15.39
N LYS A 424 -10.77 -20.43 15.91
CA LYS A 424 -12.22 -20.70 15.99
C LYS A 424 -12.84 -20.87 14.60
N VAL A 425 -12.53 -19.99 13.65
CA VAL A 425 -13.02 -20.07 12.25
C VAL A 425 -12.58 -21.37 11.60
N LEU A 426 -11.35 -21.80 11.82
CA LEU A 426 -10.77 -23.03 11.26
C LEU A 426 -11.13 -24.30 12.05
N GLY A 427 -11.94 -24.18 13.12
CA GLY A 427 -12.35 -25.33 13.93
C GLY A 427 -11.26 -25.89 14.86
N GLN A 428 -10.15 -25.18 15.06
CA GLN A 428 -9.01 -25.55 15.90
C GLN A 428 -9.29 -25.20 17.38
N LYS A 429 -10.17 -25.96 18.04
CA LYS A 429 -10.69 -25.63 19.38
C LYS A 429 -9.60 -25.50 20.45
N ALA A 430 -8.65 -26.45 20.48
CA ALA A 430 -7.58 -26.44 21.47
C ALA A 430 -6.67 -25.20 21.32
N ASP A 431 -6.33 -24.84 20.07
CA ASP A 431 -5.54 -23.64 19.79
C ASP A 431 -6.32 -22.37 20.16
N ALA A 432 -7.63 -22.31 19.88
CA ALA A 432 -8.45 -21.16 20.26
C ALA A 432 -8.48 -20.94 21.79
N GLU A 433 -8.57 -22.02 22.57
CA GLU A 433 -8.51 -21.95 24.05
C GLU A 433 -7.13 -21.54 24.53
N PHE A 434 -6.07 -22.11 23.94
CA PHE A 434 -4.69 -21.74 24.25
C PHE A 434 -4.42 -20.25 23.99
N PHE A 435 -4.78 -19.74 22.81
CA PHE A 435 -4.56 -18.32 22.49
C PHE A 435 -5.38 -17.39 23.39
N ARG A 436 -6.62 -17.75 23.75
CA ARG A 436 -7.41 -16.96 24.71
C ARG A 436 -6.78 -16.93 26.10
N ALA A 437 -6.23 -18.07 26.57
CA ALA A 437 -5.52 -18.12 27.84
C ALA A 437 -4.23 -17.28 27.80
N SER A 438 -3.47 -17.39 26.71
CA SER A 438 -2.26 -16.58 26.49
C SER A 438 -2.59 -15.09 26.47
N ALA A 439 -3.64 -14.68 25.76
CA ALA A 439 -4.07 -13.28 25.70
C ALA A 439 -4.41 -12.74 27.10
N ARG A 440 -5.12 -13.52 27.94
CA ARG A 440 -5.39 -13.09 29.34
C ARG A 440 -4.10 -12.82 30.12
N SER A 441 -3.12 -13.72 30.04
CA SER A 441 -1.84 -13.53 30.72
C SER A 441 -1.08 -12.31 30.21
N ILE A 442 -1.08 -12.06 28.88
CA ILE A 442 -0.46 -10.87 28.30
C ILE A 442 -1.17 -9.60 28.81
N LYS A 443 -2.51 -9.59 28.85
CA LYS A 443 -3.30 -8.48 29.38
C LYS A 443 -2.97 -8.18 30.84
N GLU A 444 -2.86 -9.19 31.69
CA GLU A 444 -2.48 -9.03 33.09
C GLU A 444 -1.08 -8.43 33.26
N ASN A 445 -0.10 -8.95 32.50
CA ASN A 445 1.27 -8.44 32.52
C ASN A 445 1.36 -6.99 32.02
N PHE A 446 0.63 -6.68 30.94
CA PHE A 446 0.57 -5.32 30.37
C PHE A 446 0.01 -4.32 31.39
N ASN A 447 -1.12 -4.62 32.02
CA ASN A 447 -1.74 -3.75 33.02
C ASN A 447 -0.84 -3.57 34.25
N SER A 448 -0.23 -4.65 34.74
CA SER A 448 0.73 -4.58 35.85
C SER A 448 1.93 -3.68 35.55
N ALA A 449 2.30 -3.56 34.27
CA ALA A 449 3.48 -2.81 33.87
C ALA A 449 3.18 -1.34 33.56
N PHE A 450 2.03 -1.04 32.95
CA PHE A 450 1.81 0.25 32.31
C PHE A 450 0.60 1.02 32.85
N TYR A 451 -0.39 0.37 33.48
CA TYR A 451 -1.56 1.06 34.01
C TYR A 451 -1.22 1.75 35.34
N ASN A 452 -1.58 3.03 35.43
CA ASN A 452 -1.47 3.81 36.65
C ASN A 452 -2.88 4.11 37.22
N PRO A 453 -3.33 3.44 38.29
CA PRO A 453 -4.66 3.62 38.87
C PRO A 453 -4.86 4.99 39.57
N LEU A 454 -3.79 5.74 39.83
CA LEU A 454 -3.91 7.08 40.42
C LEU A 454 -4.29 8.14 39.40
N THR A 455 -3.85 7.97 38.16
CA THR A 455 -4.13 8.91 37.05
C THR A 455 -5.16 8.39 36.07
N ASN A 456 -5.47 7.08 36.12
CA ASN A 456 -6.27 6.33 35.17
C ASN A 456 -5.72 6.36 33.73
N HIS A 457 -4.40 6.48 33.59
CA HIS A 457 -3.69 6.48 32.31
C HIS A 457 -2.76 5.27 32.20
N TYR A 458 -2.42 4.97 30.97
CA TYR A 458 -1.28 4.11 30.65
C TYR A 458 -0.04 4.96 30.44
N TRP A 459 1.09 4.50 31.03
CA TRP A 459 2.34 5.25 31.02
C TRP A 459 2.14 6.69 31.56
N GLU A 460 2.53 7.71 30.82
CA GLU A 460 2.39 9.13 31.18
C GLU A 460 1.12 9.80 30.63
N GLY A 461 0.18 9.03 30.09
CA GLY A 461 -1.08 9.55 29.57
C GLY A 461 -1.00 10.14 28.16
N ARG A 462 0.04 9.80 27.39
CA ARG A 462 0.07 10.14 25.95
C ARG A 462 -1.08 9.47 25.22
N GLN A 463 -1.63 10.12 24.20
CA GLN A 463 -2.76 9.58 23.42
C GLN A 463 -2.50 8.14 22.97
N GLY A 464 -1.34 7.89 22.35
CA GLY A 464 -0.98 6.56 21.87
C GLY A 464 -0.99 5.50 22.97
N ALA A 465 -0.48 5.79 24.16
CA ALA A 465 -0.44 4.82 25.27
C ALA A 465 -1.85 4.37 25.70
N ASP A 466 -2.77 5.32 25.91
CA ASP A 466 -4.14 5.01 26.29
C ASP A 466 -4.93 4.37 25.13
N VAL A 467 -4.70 4.82 23.90
CA VAL A 467 -5.39 4.35 22.70
C VAL A 467 -5.07 2.89 22.38
N PHE A 468 -3.80 2.44 22.52
CA PHE A 468 -3.47 1.02 22.35
C PHE A 468 -4.18 0.15 23.39
N ALA A 469 -4.26 0.63 24.64
CA ALA A 469 -4.93 -0.11 25.69
C ALA A 469 -6.46 -0.21 25.45
N LEU A 470 -7.10 0.90 25.14
CA LEU A 470 -8.54 0.98 24.85
C LEU A 470 -8.90 0.22 23.57
N GLY A 471 -8.22 0.53 22.49
CA GLY A 471 -8.55 0.06 21.13
C GLY A 471 -8.30 -1.44 20.93
N PHE A 472 -7.33 -2.02 21.63
CA PHE A 472 -7.07 -3.45 21.58
C PHE A 472 -7.81 -4.24 22.70
N GLY A 473 -8.49 -3.57 23.64
CA GLY A 473 -9.23 -4.24 24.71
C GLY A 473 -8.36 -4.73 25.87
N LEU A 474 -7.23 -4.05 26.09
CA LEU A 474 -6.31 -4.35 27.20
C LEU A 474 -6.80 -3.77 28.54
N VAL A 475 -7.59 -2.71 28.51
CA VAL A 475 -8.14 -2.10 29.73
C VAL A 475 -9.05 -3.09 30.46
N PRO A 476 -8.95 -3.27 31.81
CA PRO A 476 -9.94 -4.01 32.58
C PRO A 476 -11.34 -3.39 32.45
N ASP A 477 -12.37 -4.23 32.41
CA ASP A 477 -13.74 -3.76 32.12
C ASP A 477 -14.24 -2.72 33.15
N ASP A 478 -13.89 -2.87 34.42
CA ASP A 478 -14.22 -1.96 35.52
C ASP A 478 -13.41 -0.64 35.50
N GLU A 479 -12.33 -0.56 34.75
CA GLU A 479 -11.48 0.62 34.60
C GLU A 479 -11.73 1.36 33.26
N TYR A 480 -12.47 0.76 32.32
CA TYR A 480 -12.61 1.25 30.96
C TYR A 480 -13.07 2.72 30.89
N GLU A 481 -14.17 3.05 31.58
CA GLU A 481 -14.75 4.40 31.59
C GLU A 481 -13.80 5.43 32.20
N LYS A 482 -13.01 5.05 33.19
CA LYS A 482 -12.04 5.94 33.84
C LYS A 482 -10.87 6.27 32.89
N VAL A 483 -10.34 5.24 32.23
CA VAL A 483 -9.25 5.42 31.23
C VAL A 483 -9.75 6.23 30.05
N PHE A 484 -10.94 5.92 29.54
CA PHE A 484 -11.52 6.69 28.43
C PHE A 484 -11.74 8.16 28.82
N SER A 485 -12.28 8.44 30.00
CA SER A 485 -12.46 9.82 30.49
C SER A 485 -11.14 10.57 30.69
N ALA A 486 -10.11 9.87 31.19
CA ALA A 486 -8.78 10.46 31.35
C ALA A 486 -8.14 10.80 29.99
N MET A 487 -8.24 9.90 28.99
CA MET A 487 -7.82 10.15 27.62
C MET A 487 -8.56 11.37 27.02
N LEU A 488 -9.87 11.51 27.23
CA LEU A 488 -10.62 12.69 26.77
C LEU A 488 -10.10 13.98 27.41
N GLY A 489 -9.77 13.94 28.69
CA GLY A 489 -9.16 15.10 29.39
C GLY A 489 -7.80 15.49 28.81
N HIS A 490 -7.01 14.51 28.39
CA HIS A 490 -5.73 14.77 27.70
C HIS A 490 -5.94 15.38 26.30
N LEU A 491 -6.91 14.87 25.53
CA LEU A 491 -7.31 15.44 24.23
C LEU A 491 -7.71 16.92 24.36
N GLU A 492 -8.44 17.27 25.41
CA GLU A 492 -8.83 18.66 25.68
C GLU A 492 -7.61 19.55 26.00
N GLN A 493 -6.64 19.05 26.77
CA GLN A 493 -5.37 19.75 27.07
C GLN A 493 -4.54 20.03 25.82
N LEU A 494 -4.62 19.15 24.80
CA LEU A 494 -3.96 19.32 23.51
C LEU A 494 -4.81 20.13 22.51
N ASP A 495 -5.87 20.78 22.95
CA ASP A 495 -6.85 21.46 22.08
C ASP A 495 -7.28 20.57 20.88
N TYR A 496 -7.43 19.28 21.13
CA TYR A 496 -7.86 18.27 20.15
C TYR A 496 -6.92 18.15 18.95
N HIS A 497 -5.61 18.20 19.20
CA HIS A 497 -4.58 17.85 18.22
C HIS A 497 -4.07 16.42 18.43
N PHE A 498 -3.50 15.85 17.38
CA PHE A 498 -2.87 14.54 17.48
C PHE A 498 -1.53 14.61 18.21
N ASP A 499 -1.22 13.62 19.06
CA ASP A 499 0.15 13.31 19.48
C ASP A 499 0.52 11.85 19.13
N THR A 500 -0.33 11.19 18.34
CA THR A 500 -0.14 9.82 17.87
C THR A 500 0.72 9.76 16.61
N GLY A 501 1.36 8.61 16.42
CA GLY A 501 2.02 8.23 15.17
C GLY A 501 1.10 7.42 14.24
N ILE A 502 1.72 6.59 13.41
CA ILE A 502 1.03 5.91 12.31
C ILE A 502 0.00 4.88 12.76
N PHE A 503 0.23 4.19 13.88
CA PHE A 503 -0.68 3.13 14.36
C PHE A 503 -1.75 3.67 15.30
N GLY A 504 -1.41 4.62 16.16
CA GLY A 504 -2.33 5.21 17.11
C GLY A 504 -3.38 6.11 16.46
N THR A 505 -3.00 6.83 15.40
CA THR A 505 -3.91 7.78 14.72
C THR A 505 -5.23 7.13 14.24
N PRO A 506 -5.22 6.07 13.40
CA PRO A 506 -6.47 5.42 13.00
C PRO A 506 -7.21 4.75 14.17
N LEU A 507 -6.45 4.23 15.15
CA LEU A 507 -7.03 3.57 16.31
C LEU A 507 -7.73 4.57 17.24
N LEU A 508 -7.19 5.78 17.40
CA LEU A 508 -7.81 6.87 18.18
C LEU A 508 -9.18 7.27 17.59
N LEU A 509 -9.23 7.47 16.27
CA LEU A 509 -10.49 7.81 15.59
C LEU A 509 -11.54 6.71 15.79
N LYS A 510 -11.12 5.45 15.72
CA LYS A 510 -11.98 4.29 15.96
C LYS A 510 -12.47 4.24 17.41
N VAL A 511 -11.57 4.37 18.38
CA VAL A 511 -11.92 4.37 19.82
C VAL A 511 -12.92 5.46 20.15
N LEU A 512 -12.70 6.68 19.67
CA LEU A 512 -13.64 7.79 19.87
C LEU A 512 -15.01 7.48 19.26
N THR A 513 -15.04 7.01 18.02
CA THR A 513 -16.31 6.74 17.33
C THR A 513 -17.10 5.60 17.97
N ASP A 514 -16.43 4.50 18.34
CA ASP A 514 -17.07 3.34 18.96
C ASP A 514 -17.62 3.66 20.37
N ASN A 515 -17.10 4.69 21.03
CA ASN A 515 -17.60 5.22 22.29
C ASN A 515 -18.56 6.43 22.12
N GLY A 516 -19.14 6.61 20.94
CA GLY A 516 -20.14 7.64 20.67
C GLY A 516 -19.59 9.07 20.58
N ARG A 517 -18.26 9.23 20.46
CA ARG A 517 -17.59 10.53 20.36
C ARG A 517 -17.01 10.77 18.94
N ALA A 518 -17.81 10.44 17.92
CA ALA A 518 -17.49 10.80 16.54
C ALA A 518 -17.29 12.31 16.34
N ASP A 519 -17.92 13.15 17.17
CA ASP A 519 -17.72 14.59 17.22
C ASP A 519 -16.27 14.97 17.49
N LEU A 520 -15.61 14.29 18.41
CA LEU A 520 -14.20 14.53 18.74
C LEU A 520 -13.26 13.98 17.66
N ALA A 521 -13.55 12.80 17.11
CA ALA A 521 -12.82 12.28 15.97
C ALA A 521 -12.87 13.24 14.78
N TYR A 522 -14.05 13.81 14.51
CA TYR A 522 -14.23 14.84 13.49
C TYR A 522 -13.40 16.09 13.79
N ARG A 523 -13.43 16.58 15.04
CA ARG A 523 -12.68 17.75 15.47
C ARG A 523 -11.18 17.58 15.30
N LEU A 524 -10.62 16.41 15.69
CA LEU A 524 -9.22 16.04 15.46
C LEU A 524 -8.87 16.10 13.97
N MET A 525 -9.66 15.44 13.14
CA MET A 525 -9.43 15.37 11.70
C MET A 525 -9.59 16.71 10.99
N ASN A 526 -10.33 17.65 11.58
CA ASN A 526 -10.62 18.96 10.98
C ASN A 526 -9.72 20.08 11.50
N GLN A 527 -8.68 19.78 12.29
CA GLN A 527 -7.67 20.77 12.71
C GLN A 527 -6.99 21.39 11.49
N ARG A 528 -6.77 22.71 11.55
CA ARG A 528 -6.25 23.49 10.41
C ARG A 528 -4.76 23.73 10.48
N ASP A 529 -4.18 23.62 11.65
CA ASP A 529 -2.78 23.84 11.98
C ASP A 529 -2.06 22.53 12.35
N PHE A 530 -0.79 22.66 12.70
CA PHE A 530 0.06 21.53 13.09
C PHE A 530 -0.23 21.08 14.54
N PRO A 531 -0.31 19.77 14.78
CA PRO A 531 -0.33 18.68 13.81
C PRO A 531 -1.74 18.35 13.34
N GLY A 532 -1.94 18.29 12.03
CA GLY A 532 -3.25 18.02 11.45
C GLY A 532 -3.19 17.77 9.95
N TYR A 533 -4.23 17.13 9.41
CA TYR A 533 -4.30 16.80 7.99
C TYR A 533 -4.37 18.03 7.08
N SER A 534 -4.90 19.14 7.54
CA SER A 534 -4.90 20.39 6.78
C SER A 534 -3.49 20.96 6.60
N TYR A 535 -2.61 20.73 7.59
CA TYR A 535 -1.20 21.09 7.51
C TYR A 535 -0.43 20.19 6.53
N LEU A 536 -0.67 18.85 6.60
CA LEU A 536 -0.07 17.89 5.66
C LEU A 536 -0.49 18.16 4.20
N LEU A 537 -1.69 18.68 3.99
CA LEU A 537 -2.28 18.92 2.68
C LEU A 537 -2.44 20.42 2.41
N ASP A 538 -1.35 21.19 2.50
CA ASP A 538 -1.37 22.57 2.07
C ASP A 538 -1.68 22.68 0.55
N GLU A 539 -1.84 23.89 0.02
CA GLU A 539 -2.21 24.10 -1.38
C GLU A 539 -1.17 23.57 -2.38
N LYS A 540 0.06 23.30 -1.92
CA LYS A 540 1.18 22.84 -2.76
C LYS A 540 1.32 21.32 -2.78
N ASN A 541 0.80 20.63 -1.78
CA ASN A 541 1.01 19.20 -1.60
C ASN A 541 -0.09 18.38 -2.24
N SER A 542 0.30 17.43 -3.07
CA SER A 542 -0.63 16.57 -3.79
C SER A 542 -0.77 15.17 -3.18
N THR A 543 0.16 14.77 -2.33
CA THR A 543 0.30 13.44 -1.72
C THR A 543 0.44 13.51 -0.21
N LEU A 544 0.31 12.37 0.48
CA LEU A 544 0.48 12.27 1.93
C LEU A 544 1.96 12.17 2.29
N TRP A 545 2.34 12.72 3.45
CA TRP A 545 3.69 12.72 3.97
C TRP A 545 3.95 11.58 4.95
N GLU A 546 5.22 11.28 5.18
CA GLU A 546 5.68 10.28 6.14
C GLU A 546 5.56 10.77 7.59
N THR A 547 5.81 12.06 7.84
CA THR A 547 5.79 12.68 9.18
C THR A 547 4.81 13.85 9.24
N TRP A 548 4.34 14.20 10.45
CA TRP A 548 3.39 15.28 10.65
C TRP A 548 3.91 16.66 10.21
N ASP A 549 5.20 16.90 10.34
CA ASP A 549 5.83 18.19 10.03
C ASP A 549 6.48 18.27 8.64
N GLY A 550 6.49 17.15 7.91
CA GLY A 550 7.17 17.06 6.61
C GLY A 550 8.68 17.20 6.72
N SER A 551 9.25 17.27 7.94
CA SER A 551 10.69 17.28 8.15
C SER A 551 11.18 15.84 8.19
N GLY A 552 12.21 15.53 7.45
CA GLY A 552 12.88 14.23 7.52
C GLY A 552 14.15 14.29 8.32
N ASP A 553 14.56 13.15 8.85
CA ASP A 553 15.93 12.83 9.20
C ASP A 553 16.90 13.20 8.05
N PRO A 554 18.26 13.22 8.24
CA PRO A 554 19.21 13.60 7.19
C PRO A 554 19.05 12.96 5.81
N GLY A 555 18.13 12.01 5.65
CA GLY A 555 17.72 11.39 4.37
C GLY A 555 16.48 11.99 3.72
N GLY A 556 15.82 12.96 4.32
CA GLY A 556 14.55 13.54 3.86
C GLY A 556 13.32 12.74 4.32
N CYS A 557 12.20 13.43 4.61
CA CYS A 557 10.89 12.82 4.79
C CYS A 557 10.30 12.50 3.41
N GLY A 558 9.73 11.32 3.24
CA GLY A 558 8.98 10.98 2.03
C GLY A 558 7.70 11.81 1.93
N HIS A 559 7.60 12.69 0.94
CA HIS A 559 6.37 13.44 0.68
C HIS A 559 5.38 12.65 -0.21
N CYS A 560 5.53 11.33 -0.29
CA CYS A 560 4.61 10.43 -0.99
C CYS A 560 4.49 9.11 -0.24
N HIS A 561 4.08 9.16 1.04
CA HIS A 561 4.06 8.04 1.95
C HIS A 561 2.64 7.64 2.36
N PRO A 562 2.25 6.34 2.29
CA PRO A 562 0.84 5.94 2.45
C PRO A 562 0.35 5.83 3.90
N MET A 563 1.23 5.79 4.92
CA MET A 563 0.88 5.41 6.30
C MET A 563 -0.28 6.22 6.89
N PHE A 564 -0.24 7.54 6.79
CA PHE A 564 -1.31 8.42 7.27
C PHE A 564 -2.59 8.36 6.43
N GLY A 565 -2.58 7.63 5.31
CA GLY A 565 -3.78 7.28 4.55
C GLY A 565 -4.68 6.24 5.22
N SER A 566 -4.24 5.66 6.34
CA SER A 566 -5.02 4.73 7.17
C SER A 566 -6.36 5.30 7.65
N VAL A 567 -6.46 6.62 7.81
CA VAL A 567 -7.70 7.30 8.23
C VAL A 567 -8.81 7.26 7.19
N VAL A 568 -8.51 6.95 5.93
CA VAL A 568 -9.53 6.80 4.89
C VAL A 568 -10.50 5.66 5.23
N ALA A 569 -10.04 4.61 5.90
CA ALA A 569 -10.93 3.57 6.42
C ALA A 569 -12.00 4.12 7.38
N TRP A 570 -11.67 5.10 8.22
CA TRP A 570 -12.61 5.73 9.14
C TRP A 570 -13.74 6.47 8.40
N PHE A 571 -13.48 7.02 7.23
CA PHE A 571 -14.52 7.67 6.43
C PHE A 571 -15.59 6.67 5.96
N TYR A 572 -15.17 5.50 5.49
CA TYR A 572 -16.10 4.43 5.09
C TYR A 572 -16.76 3.77 6.29
N HIS A 573 -15.94 3.35 7.26
CA HIS A 573 -16.37 2.57 8.40
C HIS A 573 -17.25 3.37 9.37
N SER A 574 -16.92 4.66 9.60
CA SER A 574 -17.55 5.48 10.64
C SER A 574 -18.46 6.55 10.07
N LEU A 575 -17.98 7.45 9.21
CA LEU A 575 -18.83 8.52 8.69
C LEU A 575 -19.95 7.98 7.79
N ALA A 576 -19.61 7.11 6.85
CA ALA A 576 -20.60 6.43 6.02
C ALA A 576 -21.24 5.22 6.71
N GLY A 577 -20.55 4.62 7.68
CA GLY A 577 -21.04 3.53 8.51
C GLY A 577 -21.04 2.15 7.89
N ILE A 578 -20.31 1.92 6.79
CA ILE A 578 -20.21 0.61 6.12
C ILE A 578 -19.21 -0.26 6.89
N ARG A 579 -19.70 -1.26 7.66
CA ARG A 579 -18.87 -2.08 8.57
C ARG A 579 -19.05 -3.57 8.26
N PRO A 580 -17.95 -4.34 8.06
CA PRO A 580 -18.03 -5.80 7.95
C PRO A 580 -18.56 -6.43 9.24
N ASP A 581 -19.36 -7.48 9.12
CA ASP A 581 -19.70 -8.36 10.25
C ASP A 581 -18.68 -9.50 10.32
N LYS A 582 -17.80 -9.46 11.32
CA LYS A 582 -16.77 -10.49 11.54
C LYS A 582 -17.37 -11.88 11.79
N SER A 583 -18.62 -11.96 12.26
CA SER A 583 -19.33 -13.23 12.48
C SER A 583 -19.90 -13.84 11.19
N LYS A 584 -20.07 -13.02 10.14
CA LYS A 584 -20.55 -13.41 8.81
C LYS A 584 -19.67 -12.74 7.73
N PRO A 585 -18.41 -13.16 7.61
CA PRO A 585 -17.39 -12.48 6.81
C PRO A 585 -17.74 -12.45 5.31
N GLY A 586 -16.95 -11.67 4.56
CA GLY A 586 -17.09 -11.54 3.11
C GLY A 586 -18.19 -10.57 2.69
N MET A 587 -18.60 -9.65 3.56
CA MET A 587 -19.72 -8.73 3.30
C MET A 587 -21.04 -9.45 2.99
N LYS A 588 -21.18 -10.70 3.40
CA LYS A 588 -22.42 -11.45 3.30
C LYS A 588 -23.49 -10.91 4.26
N HIS A 589 -23.05 -10.45 5.41
CA HIS A 589 -23.77 -9.57 6.30
C HIS A 589 -22.86 -8.38 6.67
N PHE A 590 -23.44 -7.20 6.80
CA PHE A 590 -22.70 -5.99 7.16
C PHE A 590 -23.61 -5.01 7.94
N TYR A 591 -23.00 -4.02 8.57
CA TYR A 591 -23.71 -2.95 9.24
C TYR A 591 -23.67 -1.70 8.39
N ILE A 592 -24.77 -0.94 8.39
CA ILE A 592 -24.82 0.45 7.98
C ILE A 592 -25.12 1.27 9.22
N ALA A 593 -24.09 1.85 9.80
CA ALA A 593 -24.14 2.56 11.08
C ALA A 593 -23.41 3.92 10.96
N PRO A 594 -23.97 4.87 10.19
CA PRO A 594 -23.34 6.17 9.98
C PRO A 594 -23.25 6.98 11.28
N ALA A 595 -22.17 7.71 11.44
CA ALA A 595 -21.94 8.63 12.55
C ALA A 595 -21.93 10.08 12.04
N PRO A 596 -23.10 10.69 11.82
CA PRO A 596 -23.19 12.09 11.43
C PRO A 596 -22.65 12.99 12.54
N VAL A 597 -21.95 14.04 12.16
CA VAL A 597 -21.42 15.06 13.07
C VAL A 597 -21.90 16.44 12.66
N SER A 598 -21.91 17.37 13.58
CA SER A 598 -22.65 18.64 13.51
C SER A 598 -22.41 19.49 12.26
N ASP A 599 -21.19 19.48 11.70
CA ASP A 599 -20.81 20.31 10.55
C ASP A 599 -21.02 19.61 9.19
N LEU A 600 -21.24 18.29 9.19
CA LEU A 600 -21.47 17.56 7.96
C LEU A 600 -22.96 17.63 7.57
N SER A 601 -23.23 18.17 6.39
CA SER A 601 -24.57 18.18 5.81
C SER A 601 -24.88 16.93 4.99
N TYR A 602 -23.86 16.23 4.48
CA TYR A 602 -24.00 14.95 3.79
C TYR A 602 -22.72 14.12 3.84
N CYS A 603 -22.87 12.82 3.66
CA CYS A 603 -21.79 11.88 3.38
C CYS A 603 -22.34 10.77 2.49
N ARG A 604 -21.64 10.50 1.41
CA ARG A 604 -21.93 9.45 0.46
C ARG A 604 -20.73 8.54 0.29
N ALA A 605 -20.92 7.24 0.48
CA ALA A 605 -19.91 6.25 0.18
C ALA A 605 -20.50 5.06 -0.56
N SER A 606 -19.69 4.45 -1.42
CA SER A 606 -20.02 3.19 -2.04
C SER A 606 -18.86 2.20 -1.94
N TYR A 607 -19.19 0.92 -1.87
CA TYR A 607 -18.22 -0.16 -1.81
C TYR A 607 -18.69 -1.34 -2.68
N ASN A 608 -17.90 -1.71 -3.69
CA ASN A 608 -18.17 -2.84 -4.56
C ASN A 608 -17.62 -4.13 -3.94
N THR A 609 -18.50 -4.98 -3.44
CA THR A 609 -18.18 -6.29 -2.88
C THR A 609 -18.24 -7.38 -3.94
N LEU A 610 -17.90 -8.63 -3.55
CA LEU A 610 -18.08 -9.81 -4.40
C LEU A 610 -19.58 -10.07 -4.77
N TYR A 611 -20.51 -9.53 -4.00
CA TYR A 611 -21.96 -9.66 -4.20
C TYR A 611 -22.57 -8.50 -4.99
N GLY A 612 -21.85 -7.42 -5.14
CA GLY A 612 -22.31 -6.19 -5.78
C GLY A 612 -22.05 -4.95 -4.94
N LYS A 613 -22.68 -3.86 -5.34
CA LYS A 613 -22.44 -2.53 -4.78
C LYS A 613 -23.23 -2.30 -3.51
N ILE A 614 -22.56 -1.86 -2.45
CA ILE A 614 -23.15 -1.27 -1.23
C ILE A 614 -23.11 0.24 -1.38
N ILE A 615 -24.20 0.92 -1.04
CA ILE A 615 -24.23 2.38 -0.93
C ILE A 615 -24.75 2.76 0.46
N SER A 616 -24.08 3.73 1.08
CA SER A 616 -24.56 4.48 2.21
C SER A 616 -24.50 5.97 1.85
N ASP A 617 -25.65 6.60 1.71
CA ASP A 617 -25.79 8.00 1.28
C ASP A 617 -26.76 8.70 2.23
N TRP A 618 -26.21 9.51 3.14
CA TRP A 618 -27.02 10.26 4.08
C TRP A 618 -26.84 11.76 3.90
N HIS A 619 -27.89 12.49 4.24
CA HIS A 619 -27.88 13.96 4.27
C HIS A 619 -28.83 14.51 5.33
N ILE A 620 -28.53 15.73 5.77
CA ILE A 620 -29.38 16.51 6.64
C ILE A 620 -30.17 17.49 5.75
N ASP A 621 -31.51 17.41 5.79
CA ASP A 621 -32.34 18.29 4.98
C ASP A 621 -32.42 19.70 5.60
N GLU A 622 -33.04 20.65 4.88
CA GLU A 622 -33.19 22.05 5.32
C GLU A 622 -33.96 22.20 6.65
N ARG A 623 -34.71 21.19 7.08
CA ARG A 623 -35.42 21.14 8.35
C ARG A 623 -34.62 20.50 9.48
N GLY A 624 -33.37 20.07 9.19
CA GLY A 624 -32.50 19.37 10.14
C GLY A 624 -32.81 17.88 10.32
N ASN A 625 -33.60 17.27 9.42
CA ASN A 625 -33.89 15.84 9.51
C ASN A 625 -32.78 15.03 8.83
N PHE A 626 -32.35 13.95 9.51
CA PHE A 626 -31.44 12.97 8.95
C PHE A 626 -32.17 12.06 7.95
N LYS A 627 -31.64 11.92 6.75
CA LYS A 627 -32.13 11.00 5.70
C LYS A 627 -30.99 10.07 5.27
N LEU A 628 -31.30 8.79 5.14
CA LEU A 628 -30.35 7.76 4.75
C LEU A 628 -30.92 6.93 3.59
N ASN A 629 -30.17 6.89 2.48
CA ASN A 629 -30.40 5.99 1.36
C ASN A 629 -29.38 4.84 1.40
N VAL A 630 -29.83 3.61 1.29
CA VAL A 630 -29.01 2.41 1.36
C VAL A 630 -29.26 1.52 0.16
N GLU A 631 -28.18 1.04 -0.46
CA GLU A 631 -28.24 -0.06 -1.44
C GLU A 631 -27.57 -1.30 -0.86
N ILE A 632 -28.30 -2.43 -0.88
CA ILE A 632 -27.85 -3.71 -0.34
C ILE A 632 -27.81 -4.71 -1.49
N PRO A 633 -26.65 -5.33 -1.79
CA PRO A 633 -26.53 -6.28 -2.89
C PRO A 633 -27.39 -7.53 -2.69
N VAL A 634 -27.85 -8.12 -3.79
CA VAL A 634 -28.59 -9.41 -3.77
C VAL A 634 -27.78 -10.51 -3.07
N ASN A 635 -28.49 -11.41 -2.37
CA ASN A 635 -27.90 -12.50 -1.58
C ASN A 635 -27.05 -12.04 -0.39
N THR A 636 -27.19 -10.79 0.05
CA THR A 636 -26.60 -10.26 1.27
C THR A 636 -27.66 -9.76 2.23
N SER A 637 -27.24 -9.43 3.43
CA SER A 637 -28.11 -8.78 4.42
C SER A 637 -27.35 -7.67 5.16
N ALA A 638 -28.05 -6.68 5.64
CA ALA A 638 -27.48 -5.62 6.45
C ALA A 638 -28.27 -5.39 7.74
N THR A 639 -27.61 -4.91 8.77
CA THR A 639 -28.23 -4.31 9.94
C THR A 639 -28.02 -2.81 9.86
N ILE A 640 -29.12 -2.06 9.76
CA ILE A 640 -29.09 -0.60 9.74
C ILE A 640 -29.23 -0.09 11.16
N VAL A 641 -28.25 0.70 11.61
CA VAL A 641 -28.24 1.36 12.92
C VAL A 641 -28.38 2.85 12.67
N LEU A 642 -29.57 3.38 12.95
CA LEU A 642 -29.83 4.82 12.80
C LEU A 642 -29.10 5.59 13.91
N PRO A 643 -28.45 6.72 13.57
CA PRO A 643 -27.81 7.56 14.59
C PRO A 643 -28.85 8.21 15.49
N GLN A 644 -28.46 8.51 16.72
CA GLN A 644 -29.27 9.36 17.60
C GLN A 644 -29.16 10.81 17.09
N TRP A 645 -30.15 11.24 16.31
CA TRP A 645 -30.21 12.58 15.70
C TRP A 645 -31.50 13.28 16.05
N GLY A 646 -31.42 14.44 16.71
CA GLY A 646 -32.61 15.17 17.14
C GLY A 646 -33.29 14.55 18.37
N LYS A 647 -34.59 14.91 18.58
CA LYS A 647 -35.36 14.52 19.77
C LYS A 647 -36.13 13.19 19.63
N GLU A 648 -36.27 12.67 18.43
CA GLU A 648 -37.01 11.42 18.13
C GLU A 648 -36.10 10.48 17.30
N CYS A 649 -35.62 9.42 17.91
CA CYS A 649 -34.83 8.39 17.25
C CYS A 649 -35.46 7.02 17.42
N ALA A 650 -35.36 6.20 16.36
CA ALA A 650 -35.64 4.80 16.46
C ALA A 650 -34.65 4.12 17.44
N LYS A 651 -35.18 3.43 18.44
CA LYS A 651 -34.39 2.86 19.55
C LYS A 651 -33.79 1.49 19.22
N GLU A 652 -34.17 0.87 18.10
CA GLU A 652 -33.73 -0.48 17.75
C GLU A 652 -33.14 -0.56 16.33
N PRO A 653 -32.07 -1.36 16.12
CA PRO A 653 -31.50 -1.62 14.80
C PRO A 653 -32.52 -2.29 13.88
N ILE A 654 -32.56 -1.88 12.62
CA ILE A 654 -33.47 -2.43 11.61
C ILE A 654 -32.71 -3.48 10.78
N PRO A 655 -33.04 -4.78 10.94
CA PRO A 655 -32.45 -5.81 10.07
C PRO A 655 -33.15 -5.79 8.71
N VAL A 656 -32.36 -5.76 7.63
CA VAL A 656 -32.85 -5.85 6.26
C VAL A 656 -32.13 -6.99 5.56
N SER A 657 -32.90 -7.89 4.91
CA SER A 657 -32.36 -8.97 4.10
C SER A 657 -33.09 -9.08 2.78
N TYR A 658 -32.33 -9.23 1.69
CA TYR A 658 -32.89 -9.48 0.37
C TYR A 658 -32.43 -10.87 -0.10
N THR A 659 -33.37 -11.82 -0.10
CA THR A 659 -33.11 -13.19 -0.55
C THR A 659 -33.53 -13.45 -1.99
N HIS A 660 -34.49 -12.66 -2.54
CA HIS A 660 -34.93 -12.70 -3.92
C HIS A 660 -35.48 -11.34 -4.33
N LEU A 661 -34.90 -10.67 -5.30
CA LEU A 661 -35.45 -9.47 -5.92
C LEU A 661 -35.57 -9.65 -7.44
N ARG A 662 -36.77 -9.39 -7.97
CA ARG A 662 -36.94 -8.99 -9.36
C ARG A 662 -36.34 -7.59 -9.54
N ALA A 663 -35.73 -7.37 -10.69
CA ALA A 663 -34.87 -6.24 -11.04
C ALA A 663 -35.50 -4.82 -10.98
N HIS A 664 -36.58 -4.57 -10.26
CA HIS A 664 -37.32 -3.29 -10.28
C HIS A 664 -37.77 -2.73 -8.93
N GLU A 665 -37.28 -3.22 -7.79
CA GLU A 665 -37.61 -2.59 -6.52
C GLU A 665 -36.35 -2.04 -5.85
N THR A 666 -35.99 -0.82 -6.20
CA THR A 666 -35.02 0.00 -5.53
C THR A 666 -35.74 0.99 -4.63
N GLY A 667 -35.36 0.99 -3.37
CA GLY A 667 -35.66 2.08 -2.43
C GLY A 667 -36.71 1.73 -1.37
N ALA A 668 -36.21 1.26 -0.21
CA ALA A 668 -36.92 1.54 1.03
C ALA A 668 -36.56 2.97 1.45
N TYR A 669 -37.50 3.89 1.32
CA TYR A 669 -37.44 5.19 1.97
C TYR A 669 -37.82 4.99 3.44
N LEU A 670 -36.89 5.23 4.35
CA LEU A 670 -37.13 5.36 5.78
C LEU A 670 -36.97 6.81 6.21
#